data_dcd75493a9935e31fb6c6fd07787b032
#
_entry.id   dcd75493a9935e31fb6c6fd07787b032
#
_cell.length_a   1.000
_cell.length_b   1.000
_cell.length_c   1.000
_cell.angle_alpha   90.00
_cell.angle_beta   90.00
_cell.angle_gamma   90.00
#
_symmetry.space_group_name_H-M   'P 1'
#
loop_
_entity.id
_entity.type
_entity.pdbx_description
1 polymer ?
#
loop_
_entity_poly.entity_id
_entity_poly.type
_entity_poly.pdbx_seq_one_letter_code
_entity_poly.pdbx_strand_id
1 'polypeptide(L)'
;MKRFFLISMLALLPVLAVAQGWPANYGGVMLQGFYWDSYNDSKWTNLQSQADELAEFFQLVWVPQSASCGGYSSMGYDPEYWFSNYTSSFGNKSELQSMINTFRSRGIGTIADVVINHRKSITDWVTFPAEVYKGTTYRLQSTDVCRNDDGGATLNWANSNGRSLSANNDSGEDWSGLRDLDHSSSNVQTTVKAYLRMLLDDLGYAGFRYDMTRGYAASYTGLYNAYATPTYSVGEYWDGNLSAVKSWIDGTKVSGVVQSAAFDFPFRYTIRDAVNNNNWTGLSGNGLNMDANYRRYSVTFVENHDTQYRDSYNPQDPINQYVEAANAYMLAMPGTPCIFLKHWQAYKESIKQMIYARQLAGITNTSTTARHAYSANNNYHVQRTTGSRGTLLAVMGGSGFSIPSTHVLVASGTNYRLALSKTTETAWASVPSGKHQDPFNVTLTAISQSSGAQIVYTLDGSEPTATNGTVIASGSSVAINRCLTMKAGLLINGVVTGVITRNYTVVNEEYDAYEITVYLKDPTVAPNNWPQVAYYCWDVNNVQQCGNWPGTVVTETRMVGGVKFYCKTFSITGSQYYLNFVFSQGGSTAGSHQTVDVTGVRQTAFFEVTTQTNKYQVRDVTDTYLPYLDDQTEPGDVNGDGAVNIADVTALIDYLLSGDAELIDEAAADVNGDTLINIADAAALIDLLLGS
;
A
#
# COMPACT_ATOMS: atom_id res chain seq x y z
N MET A 1 -51.71 4.98 21.67
CA MET A 1 -50.67 4.09 22.27
C MET A 1 -49.32 4.62 21.86
N LYS A 2 -48.65 5.31 22.75
CA LYS A 2 -47.30 5.86 22.50
C LYS A 2 -46.27 4.79 22.84
N ARG A 3 -45.45 4.34 21.85
CA ARG A 3 -44.32 3.44 22.08
C ARG A 3 -43.10 4.28 22.45
N PHE A 4 -42.63 4.13 23.67
CA PHE A 4 -41.34 4.62 24.12
C PHE A 4 -40.25 3.72 23.55
N PHE A 5 -39.31 4.30 22.80
CA PHE A 5 -38.04 3.67 22.47
C PHE A 5 -37.06 3.99 23.62
N LEU A 6 -36.68 2.93 24.33
CA LEU A 6 -35.59 2.99 25.32
C LEU A 6 -34.25 2.88 24.58
N ILE A 7 -33.52 3.98 24.44
CA ILE A 7 -32.14 3.97 23.96
C ILE A 7 -31.26 3.58 25.14
N SER A 8 -30.75 2.36 25.13
CA SER A 8 -29.71 1.93 26.07
C SER A 8 -28.39 2.63 25.70
N MET A 9 -28.06 3.65 26.46
CA MET A 9 -26.74 4.30 26.42
C MET A 9 -25.74 3.35 27.07
N LEU A 10 -25.02 2.57 26.23
CA LEU A 10 -23.89 1.77 26.69
C LEU A 10 -22.75 2.73 27.01
N ALA A 11 -22.53 2.98 28.29
CA ALA A 11 -21.35 3.73 28.75
C ALA A 11 -20.09 2.94 28.38
N LEU A 12 -19.37 3.39 27.37
CA LEU A 12 -17.99 2.98 27.13
C LEU A 12 -17.13 3.53 28.28
N LEU A 13 -16.91 2.69 29.29
CA LEU A 13 -15.82 2.92 30.21
C LEU A 13 -14.52 2.84 29.37
N PRO A 14 -13.63 3.82 29.46
CA PRO A 14 -12.30 3.68 28.87
C PRO A 14 -11.61 2.52 29.61
N VAL A 15 -11.47 1.38 28.95
CA VAL A 15 -10.52 0.37 29.37
C VAL A 15 -9.16 1.06 29.24
N LEU A 16 -8.57 1.41 30.39
CA LEU A 16 -7.16 1.79 30.47
C LEU A 16 -6.39 0.62 29.84
N ALA A 17 -5.96 0.79 28.61
CA ALA A 17 -5.10 -0.18 27.93
C ALA A 17 -3.78 -0.18 28.68
N VAL A 18 -3.62 -1.13 29.61
CA VAL A 18 -2.33 -1.42 30.20
C VAL A 18 -1.45 -1.94 29.05
N ALA A 19 -0.33 -1.29 28.82
CA ALA A 19 0.65 -1.76 27.84
C ALA A 19 0.93 -3.25 28.15
N GLN A 20 0.71 -4.11 27.16
CA GLN A 20 0.83 -5.56 27.31
C GLN A 20 1.86 -6.12 26.32
N GLY A 21 2.87 -5.32 25.99
CA GLY A 21 3.94 -5.67 25.07
C GLY A 21 3.48 -5.85 23.62
N TRP A 22 2.47 -6.68 23.39
CA TRP A 22 1.88 -6.91 22.06
C TRP A 22 0.39 -7.26 22.17
N PRO A 23 -0.50 -6.74 21.30
CA PRO A 23 -1.92 -7.08 21.34
C PRO A 23 -2.19 -8.56 21.15
N ALA A 24 -3.15 -9.11 21.89
CA ALA A 24 -3.62 -10.48 21.69
C ALA A 24 -4.51 -10.58 20.44
N ASN A 25 -4.56 -11.76 19.83
CA ASN A 25 -5.34 -12.04 18.62
C ASN A 25 -5.00 -11.10 17.45
N TYR A 26 -3.76 -10.62 17.41
CA TYR A 26 -3.28 -9.75 16.35
C TYR A 26 -3.03 -10.57 15.08
N GLY A 27 -3.77 -10.27 14.00
CA GLY A 27 -3.69 -10.96 12.71
C GLY A 27 -2.84 -10.23 11.67
N GLY A 28 -2.31 -9.03 12.01
CA GLY A 28 -1.54 -8.21 11.09
C GLY A 28 -0.15 -8.77 10.77
N VAL A 29 0.41 -8.25 9.69
CA VAL A 29 1.78 -8.52 9.21
C VAL A 29 2.59 -7.24 9.33
N MET A 30 3.84 -7.35 9.75
CA MET A 30 4.80 -6.25 9.79
C MET A 30 5.73 -6.32 8.59
N LEU A 31 6.10 -5.17 8.03
CA LEU A 31 7.21 -5.03 7.08
C LEU A 31 8.39 -4.41 7.82
N GLN A 32 9.57 -5.02 7.75
CA GLN A 32 10.81 -4.30 7.97
C GLN A 32 11.09 -3.46 6.72
N GLY A 33 10.83 -2.15 6.78
CA GLY A 33 10.86 -1.23 5.65
C GLY A 33 12.27 -0.82 5.20
N PHE A 34 13.29 -1.60 5.55
CA PHE A 34 14.68 -1.33 5.21
C PHE A 34 15.53 -2.60 5.20
N TYR A 35 16.70 -2.50 4.59
CA TYR A 35 17.80 -3.46 4.63
C TYR A 35 19.12 -2.70 4.78
N TRP A 36 20.22 -3.40 5.04
CA TRP A 36 21.51 -2.74 5.19
C TRP A 36 21.92 -1.99 3.91
N ASP A 37 22.29 -0.72 4.05
CA ASP A 37 22.60 0.22 2.96
C ASP A 37 21.40 0.61 2.04
N SER A 38 20.17 0.45 2.50
CA SER A 38 18.95 0.79 1.76
C SER A 38 18.62 2.29 1.71
N TYR A 39 19.64 3.17 1.71
CA TYR A 39 19.46 4.62 1.84
C TYR A 39 18.51 5.24 0.80
N ASN A 40 18.43 4.67 -0.40
CA ASN A 40 17.50 5.14 -1.42
C ASN A 40 16.11 4.53 -1.25
N ASP A 41 16.04 3.20 -1.08
CA ASP A 41 14.76 2.47 -1.03
C ASP A 41 13.96 2.82 0.23
N SER A 42 14.65 3.11 1.33
CA SER A 42 14.05 3.42 2.63
C SER A 42 13.95 4.91 2.94
N LYS A 43 14.14 5.80 1.96
CA LYS A 43 13.81 7.22 2.13
C LYS A 43 12.37 7.37 2.57
N TRP A 44 12.12 8.31 3.49
CA TRP A 44 10.78 8.57 3.99
C TRP A 44 9.78 8.84 2.86
N THR A 45 10.18 9.62 1.85
CA THR A 45 9.37 9.91 0.67
C THR A 45 9.10 8.68 -0.20
N ASN A 46 10.08 7.78 -0.32
CA ASN A 46 9.93 6.57 -1.11
C ASN A 46 9.02 5.53 -0.43
N LEU A 47 9.16 5.35 0.88
CA LEU A 47 8.24 4.52 1.67
C LEU A 47 6.82 5.10 1.64
N GLN A 48 6.70 6.43 1.77
CA GLN A 48 5.41 7.12 1.71
C GLN A 48 4.69 6.90 0.38
N SER A 49 5.39 6.94 -0.74
CA SER A 49 4.81 6.76 -2.08
C SER A 49 4.21 5.36 -2.30
N GLN A 50 4.61 4.38 -1.50
CA GLN A 50 4.11 3.00 -1.54
C GLN A 50 2.96 2.73 -0.57
N ALA A 51 2.48 3.75 0.16
CA ALA A 51 1.55 3.58 1.27
C ALA A 51 0.25 2.85 0.89
N ASP A 52 -0.30 3.11 -0.29
CA ASP A 52 -1.55 2.48 -0.73
C ASP A 52 -1.36 0.97 -0.99
N GLU A 53 -0.26 0.57 -1.65
CA GLU A 53 0.07 -0.85 -1.83
C GLU A 53 0.37 -1.52 -0.49
N LEU A 54 1.20 -0.88 0.35
CA LEU A 54 1.60 -1.45 1.63
C LEU A 54 0.42 -1.66 2.58
N ALA A 55 -0.57 -0.76 2.57
CA ALA A 55 -1.74 -0.82 3.44
C ALA A 55 -2.63 -2.06 3.20
N GLU A 56 -2.62 -2.61 2.00
CA GLU A 56 -3.38 -3.83 1.69
C GLU A 56 -2.77 -5.07 2.38
N PHE A 57 -1.47 -5.06 2.64
CA PHE A 57 -0.73 -6.24 3.11
C PHE A 57 -0.15 -6.08 4.52
N PHE A 58 0.22 -4.87 4.91
CA PHE A 58 0.94 -4.63 6.16
C PHE A 58 0.17 -3.67 7.07
N GLN A 59 0.01 -4.07 8.32
CA GLN A 59 -0.55 -3.23 9.38
C GLN A 59 0.53 -2.50 10.18
N LEU A 60 1.78 -2.92 10.06
CA LEU A 60 2.93 -2.29 10.71
C LEU A 60 4.09 -2.18 9.72
N VAL A 61 4.83 -1.06 9.79
CA VAL A 61 6.10 -0.88 9.08
C VAL A 61 7.16 -0.43 10.10
N TRP A 62 8.17 -1.26 10.29
CA TRP A 62 9.36 -0.92 11.08
C TRP A 62 10.34 -0.17 10.19
N VAL A 63 10.76 1.02 10.64
CA VAL A 63 11.67 1.92 9.92
C VAL A 63 12.95 2.16 10.73
N PRO A 64 14.07 2.55 10.08
CA PRO A 64 15.32 2.85 10.78
C PRO A 64 15.17 3.93 11.83
N GLN A 65 16.11 4.00 12.78
CA GLN A 65 16.26 5.11 13.71
C GLN A 65 16.29 6.44 12.92
N SER A 66 15.48 7.40 13.33
CA SER A 66 15.13 8.55 12.50
C SER A 66 15.91 9.84 12.81
N ALA A 67 16.58 9.92 13.97
CA ALA A 67 17.41 11.07 14.31
C ALA A 67 18.82 10.96 13.69
N SER A 68 19.57 12.06 13.69
CA SER A 68 20.90 12.14 13.09
C SER A 68 21.92 11.26 13.84
N CYS A 69 22.73 10.59 13.06
CA CYS A 69 23.82 9.72 13.51
C CYS A 69 25.21 10.24 13.11
N GLY A 70 25.33 11.53 12.73
CA GLY A 70 26.61 12.19 12.49
C GLY A 70 27.39 11.74 11.26
N GLY A 71 26.71 11.27 10.22
CA GLY A 71 27.34 10.90 8.96
C GLY A 71 26.36 10.93 7.80
N TYR A 72 26.90 10.97 6.57
CA TYR A 72 26.06 10.99 5.35
C TYR A 72 25.44 9.63 5.01
N SER A 73 25.89 8.55 5.64
CA SER A 73 25.46 7.19 5.34
C SER A 73 25.51 6.33 6.60
N SER A 74 24.54 6.52 7.49
CA SER A 74 24.34 5.68 8.67
C SER A 74 22.98 5.00 8.62
N MET A 75 22.94 3.72 9.01
CA MET A 75 21.71 2.96 9.17
C MET A 75 20.93 3.34 10.43
N GLY A 76 21.48 4.18 11.29
CA GLY A 76 20.80 4.67 12.49
C GLY A 76 21.35 4.11 13.83
N TYR A 77 22.30 3.19 13.79
CA TYR A 77 22.78 2.47 14.99
C TYR A 77 23.91 3.18 15.76
N ASP A 78 24.28 4.37 15.34
CA ASP A 78 25.24 5.26 16.01
C ASP A 78 24.60 6.62 16.38
N PRO A 79 23.51 6.66 17.22
CA PRO A 79 22.72 7.86 17.43
C PRO A 79 23.50 8.94 18.18
N GLU A 80 23.64 10.12 17.56
CA GLU A 80 24.15 11.33 18.21
C GLU A 80 23.03 12.14 18.89
N TYR A 81 21.83 12.15 18.29
CA TYR A 81 20.69 12.93 18.73
C TYR A 81 19.47 12.04 18.99
N TRP A 82 18.63 12.44 19.94
CA TRP A 82 17.36 11.81 20.24
C TRP A 82 16.16 12.76 20.09
N PHE A 83 16.36 14.06 20.34
CA PHE A 83 15.25 15.03 20.39
C PHE A 83 15.29 16.09 19.30
N SER A 84 16.44 16.54 18.87
CA SER A 84 16.56 17.80 18.16
C SER A 84 16.89 17.68 16.67
N ASN A 85 17.79 16.82 16.27
CA ASN A 85 18.24 16.71 14.89
C ASN A 85 17.68 15.46 14.20
N TYR A 86 16.77 15.68 13.27
CA TYR A 86 16.11 14.62 12.48
C TYR A 86 16.50 14.65 11.00
N THR A 87 17.69 15.16 10.68
CA THR A 87 18.31 15.02 9.36
C THR A 87 19.14 13.74 9.36
N SER A 88 18.62 12.70 8.73
CA SER A 88 19.23 11.37 8.65
C SER A 88 19.52 10.96 7.21
N SER A 89 20.10 9.79 7.02
CA SER A 89 20.30 9.19 5.69
C SER A 89 18.99 8.93 4.93
N PHE A 90 17.85 8.90 5.63
CA PHE A 90 16.55 8.56 5.08
C PHE A 90 15.66 9.78 4.79
N GLY A 91 16.07 10.97 5.25
CA GLY A 91 15.36 12.22 5.02
C GLY A 91 15.31 13.11 6.26
N ASN A 92 14.49 14.15 6.21
CA ASN A 92 14.34 15.13 7.26
C ASN A 92 13.06 14.92 8.09
N LYS A 93 12.88 15.72 9.16
CA LYS A 93 11.75 15.61 10.08
C LYS A 93 10.38 15.78 9.41
N SER A 94 10.28 16.70 8.46
CA SER A 94 9.00 16.97 7.77
C SER A 94 8.59 15.77 6.90
N GLU A 95 9.54 15.18 6.19
CA GLU A 95 9.33 13.99 5.37
C GLU A 95 8.96 12.78 6.24
N LEU A 96 9.65 12.59 7.37
CA LEU A 96 9.32 11.55 8.35
C LEU A 96 7.87 11.69 8.86
N GLN A 97 7.49 12.89 9.30
CA GLN A 97 6.13 13.14 9.81
C GLN A 97 5.07 12.98 8.73
N SER A 98 5.37 13.40 7.49
CA SER A 98 4.49 13.19 6.34
C SER A 98 4.27 11.71 6.08
N MET A 99 5.33 10.90 6.05
CA MET A 99 5.25 9.45 5.90
C MET A 99 4.43 8.80 7.02
N ILE A 100 4.73 9.10 8.29
CA ILE A 100 4.01 8.53 9.44
C ILE A 100 2.51 8.88 9.39
N ASN A 101 2.17 10.13 9.04
CA ASN A 101 0.79 10.57 8.93
C ASN A 101 0.08 9.88 7.75
N THR A 102 0.74 9.72 6.60
CA THR A 102 0.21 8.99 5.46
C THR A 102 -0.04 7.53 5.82
N PHE A 103 0.92 6.85 6.43
CA PHE A 103 0.76 5.47 6.90
C PHE A 103 -0.43 5.35 7.86
N ARG A 104 -0.49 6.22 8.87
CA ARG A 104 -1.59 6.21 9.84
C ARG A 104 -2.95 6.40 9.17
N SER A 105 -3.08 7.30 8.19
CA SER A 105 -4.32 7.53 7.45
C SER A 105 -4.76 6.31 6.61
N ARG A 106 -3.84 5.39 6.31
CA ARG A 106 -4.06 4.11 5.63
C ARG A 106 -4.18 2.92 6.58
N GLY A 107 -4.16 3.15 7.90
CA GLY A 107 -4.25 2.08 8.90
C GLY A 107 -2.93 1.36 9.17
N ILE A 108 -1.79 1.89 8.72
CA ILE A 108 -0.46 1.36 9.00
C ILE A 108 0.12 2.06 10.23
N GLY A 109 0.54 1.29 11.23
CA GLY A 109 1.33 1.77 12.36
C GLY A 109 2.83 1.78 12.02
N THR A 110 3.53 2.87 12.32
CA THR A 110 4.99 2.94 12.13
C THR A 110 5.68 2.54 13.42
N ILE A 111 6.65 1.62 13.35
CA ILE A 111 7.48 1.15 14.47
C ILE A 111 8.83 1.85 14.41
N ALA A 112 9.16 2.58 15.48
CA ALA A 112 10.47 3.24 15.61
C ALA A 112 11.56 2.22 15.98
N ASP A 113 12.71 2.31 15.35
CA ASP A 113 13.93 1.66 15.85
C ASP A 113 14.51 2.50 17.00
N VAL A 114 14.61 1.91 18.20
CA VAL A 114 14.99 2.58 19.43
C VAL A 114 16.36 2.07 19.87
N VAL A 115 17.37 2.86 19.62
CA VAL A 115 18.77 2.58 19.98
C VAL A 115 19.09 3.31 21.26
N ILE A 116 19.02 2.59 22.38
CA ILE A 116 19.24 3.13 23.74
C ILE A 116 20.26 2.36 24.56
N ASN A 117 20.72 1.21 24.06
CA ASN A 117 21.83 0.51 24.70
C ASN A 117 23.06 1.40 24.81
N HIS A 118 23.38 2.07 23.72
CA HIS A 118 24.58 2.89 23.57
C HIS A 118 24.25 4.22 22.87
N ARG A 119 25.22 5.14 22.94
CA ARG A 119 25.12 6.44 22.26
C ARG A 119 26.45 6.91 21.75
N LYS A 120 26.45 7.57 20.58
CA LYS A 120 27.63 8.21 20.03
C LYS A 120 27.89 9.55 20.72
N SER A 121 29.14 9.79 21.10
CA SER A 121 29.65 11.07 21.58
C SER A 121 29.96 12.03 20.43
N ILE A 122 30.01 13.33 20.70
CA ILE A 122 30.18 14.36 19.65
C ILE A 122 31.55 14.99 19.54
N THR A 123 32.30 15.13 20.62
CA THR A 123 33.62 15.83 20.61
C THR A 123 34.75 15.01 21.19
N ASP A 124 34.48 14.20 22.18
CA ASP A 124 35.41 13.28 22.82
C ASP A 124 34.67 11.97 23.16
N TRP A 125 35.33 11.06 23.87
CA TRP A 125 34.77 9.74 24.15
C TRP A 125 33.47 9.75 24.95
N VAL A 126 33.18 10.79 25.75
CA VAL A 126 32.08 10.79 26.70
C VAL A 126 31.28 12.09 26.73
N THR A 127 31.48 12.96 25.74
CA THR A 127 30.71 14.22 25.65
C THR A 127 29.53 14.05 24.70
N PHE A 128 28.30 14.22 25.22
CA PHE A 128 27.06 14.13 24.50
C PHE A 128 26.42 15.49 24.25
N PRO A 129 25.59 15.65 23.21
CA PRO A 129 24.90 16.89 22.95
C PRO A 129 23.90 17.23 24.06
N ALA A 130 23.74 18.52 24.33
CA ALA A 130 22.62 19.02 25.11
C ALA A 130 21.44 19.28 24.16
N GLU A 131 20.31 18.65 24.41
CA GLU A 131 19.13 18.74 23.57
C GLU A 131 17.95 19.30 24.36
N VAL A 132 17.18 20.22 23.75
CA VAL A 132 16.02 20.83 24.40
C VAL A 132 14.75 20.19 23.87
N TYR A 133 13.92 19.66 24.76
CA TYR A 133 12.60 19.14 24.44
C TYR A 133 11.57 19.65 25.45
N LYS A 134 10.50 20.28 24.96
CA LYS A 134 9.42 20.91 25.78
C LYS A 134 9.95 21.80 26.90
N GLY A 135 10.99 22.60 26.61
CA GLY A 135 11.59 23.53 27.56
C GLY A 135 12.55 22.90 28.58
N THR A 136 12.73 21.58 28.56
CA THR A 136 13.69 20.86 29.41
C THR A 136 14.92 20.51 28.60
N THR A 137 16.12 20.76 29.20
CA THR A 137 17.40 20.35 28.59
C THR A 137 17.75 18.94 29.07
N TYR A 138 17.92 18.04 28.11
CA TYR A 138 18.40 16.66 28.32
C TYR A 138 19.83 16.55 27.84
N ARG A 139 20.69 16.05 28.70
CA ARG A 139 22.10 15.81 28.37
C ARG A 139 22.62 14.64 29.18
N LEU A 140 23.11 13.61 28.48
CA LEU A 140 23.87 12.56 29.14
C LEU A 140 25.23 13.08 29.57
N GLN A 141 25.73 12.58 30.68
CA GLN A 141 27.01 12.93 31.28
C GLN A 141 27.99 11.75 31.15
N SER A 142 29.28 11.98 31.31
CA SER A 142 30.24 10.89 31.37
C SER A 142 29.91 9.85 32.46
N THR A 143 29.29 10.29 33.56
CA THR A 143 28.82 9.43 34.67
C THR A 143 27.57 8.61 34.34
N ASP A 144 27.02 8.77 33.15
CA ASP A 144 25.93 7.94 32.61
C ASP A 144 26.43 6.77 31.72
N VAL A 145 27.75 6.71 31.50
CA VAL A 145 28.40 5.64 30.75
C VAL A 145 28.88 4.54 31.70
N CYS A 146 28.65 3.30 31.33
CA CYS A 146 29.02 2.13 32.11
C CYS A 146 30.53 2.07 32.40
N ARG A 147 30.88 1.56 33.59
CA ARG A 147 32.28 1.51 34.02
C ARG A 147 33.14 0.59 33.15
N ASN A 148 32.57 -0.51 32.71
CA ASN A 148 33.23 -1.51 31.85
C ASN A 148 33.15 -1.22 30.37
N ASP A 149 32.51 -0.10 29.96
CA ASP A 149 32.31 0.27 28.57
C ASP A 149 33.59 0.07 27.74
N ASP A 150 33.44 -0.57 26.56
CA ASP A 150 34.50 -0.91 25.63
C ASP A 150 35.65 -1.74 26.27
N GLY A 151 35.24 -2.77 27.08
CA GLY A 151 36.17 -3.61 27.82
C GLY A 151 37.02 -2.85 28.86
N GLY A 152 36.53 -1.67 29.32
CA GLY A 152 37.22 -0.77 30.23
C GLY A 152 38.14 0.25 29.54
N ALA A 153 38.20 0.28 28.22
CA ALA A 153 39.04 1.27 27.50
C ALA A 153 38.54 2.70 27.75
N THR A 154 37.21 2.90 27.81
CA THR A 154 36.61 4.19 28.13
C THR A 154 36.96 4.68 29.54
N LEU A 155 37.03 3.78 30.53
CA LEU A 155 37.44 4.13 31.88
C LEU A 155 38.90 4.59 31.92
N ASN A 156 39.79 3.88 31.18
CA ASN A 156 41.18 4.24 31.09
C ASN A 156 41.37 5.63 30.45
N TRP A 157 40.60 5.90 29.37
CA TRP A 157 40.61 7.19 28.71
C TRP A 157 40.07 8.29 29.68
N ALA A 158 38.96 8.03 30.36
CA ALA A 158 38.35 8.99 31.30
C ALA A 158 39.28 9.38 32.42
N ASN A 159 39.93 8.39 33.06
CA ASN A 159 40.93 8.64 34.11
C ASN A 159 42.08 9.52 33.61
N SER A 160 42.58 9.27 32.40
CA SER A 160 43.69 10.06 31.80
C SER A 160 43.29 11.48 31.43
N ASN A 161 41.96 11.74 31.29
CA ASN A 161 41.41 13.05 30.88
C ASN A 161 40.60 13.74 31.99
N GLY A 162 40.78 13.30 33.24
CA GLY A 162 40.10 13.91 34.41
C GLY A 162 38.59 13.82 34.37
N ARG A 163 38.04 12.78 33.75
CA ARG A 163 36.61 12.47 33.69
C ARG A 163 36.29 11.29 34.62
N SER A 164 35.04 11.19 35.04
CA SER A 164 34.52 10.04 35.79
C SER A 164 33.45 9.35 34.98
N LEU A 165 33.41 8.04 35.01
CA LEU A 165 32.28 7.22 34.49
C LEU A 165 31.36 6.84 35.63
N SER A 166 30.25 6.14 35.31
CA SER A 166 29.41 5.46 36.31
C SER A 166 30.26 4.52 37.18
N ALA A 167 29.82 4.30 38.41
CA ALA A 167 30.41 3.25 39.27
C ALA A 167 29.90 1.83 38.88
N ASN A 168 28.85 1.74 38.09
CA ASN A 168 28.21 0.50 37.71
C ASN A 168 28.78 -0.03 36.40
N ASN A 169 28.88 -1.35 36.32
CA ASN A 169 29.09 -2.03 35.05
C ASN A 169 27.79 -2.12 34.26
N ASP A 170 27.92 -2.48 33.01
CA ASP A 170 26.77 -2.83 32.17
C ASP A 170 25.89 -3.88 32.85
N SER A 171 24.58 -3.75 32.73
CA SER A 171 23.63 -4.69 33.28
C SER A 171 23.31 -5.85 32.34
N GLY A 172 23.89 -5.84 31.16
CA GLY A 172 23.85 -6.87 30.13
C GLY A 172 25.23 -7.15 29.55
N GLU A 173 25.31 -7.27 28.23
CA GLU A 173 26.55 -7.53 27.50
C GLU A 173 27.19 -6.20 27.08
N ASP A 174 28.48 -6.05 27.40
CA ASP A 174 29.32 -4.93 26.96
C ASP A 174 29.47 -4.96 25.42
N TRP A 175 29.22 -3.82 24.76
CA TRP A 175 29.35 -3.70 23.31
C TRP A 175 30.43 -2.69 22.95
N SER A 176 31.46 -3.18 22.26
CA SER A 176 32.62 -2.34 21.89
C SER A 176 32.27 -1.45 20.69
N GLY A 177 32.49 -0.14 20.81
CA GLY A 177 32.38 0.80 19.69
C GLY A 177 31.75 2.14 20.02
N LEU A 178 30.63 2.18 20.70
CA LEU A 178 29.98 3.40 21.21
C LEU A 178 29.83 3.31 22.73
N ARG A 179 29.24 4.34 23.34
CA ARG A 179 29.22 4.45 24.82
C ARG A 179 27.98 3.75 25.38
N ASP A 180 28.19 2.61 26.01
CA ASP A 180 27.15 1.85 26.71
C ASP A 180 26.61 2.65 27.89
N LEU A 181 25.29 2.76 27.97
CA LEU A 181 24.62 3.62 28.94
C LEU A 181 24.26 2.86 30.21
N ASP A 182 24.57 3.43 31.36
CA ASP A 182 24.14 2.91 32.64
C ASP A 182 22.63 3.18 32.85
N HIS A 183 21.82 2.20 32.53
CA HIS A 183 20.36 2.27 32.72
C HIS A 183 19.92 2.37 34.18
N SER A 184 20.82 2.16 35.16
CA SER A 184 20.52 2.44 36.56
C SER A 184 20.59 3.95 36.89
N SER A 185 21.25 4.76 36.03
CA SER A 185 21.28 6.22 36.17
C SER A 185 19.89 6.84 36.04
N SER A 186 19.51 7.66 36.99
CA SER A 186 18.24 8.41 36.95
C SER A 186 18.21 9.40 35.77
N ASN A 187 19.37 9.93 35.36
CA ASN A 187 19.47 10.82 34.20
C ASN A 187 19.20 10.04 32.88
N VAL A 188 19.82 8.85 32.71
CA VAL A 188 19.53 7.97 31.57
C VAL A 188 18.04 7.63 31.53
N GLN A 189 17.47 7.14 32.63
CA GLN A 189 16.05 6.77 32.69
C GLN A 189 15.13 7.94 32.37
N THR A 190 15.41 9.14 32.89
CA THR A 190 14.59 10.34 32.63
C THR A 190 14.67 10.74 31.15
N THR A 191 15.88 10.71 30.59
CA THR A 191 16.14 11.07 29.20
C THR A 191 15.48 10.07 28.25
N VAL A 192 15.63 8.76 28.46
CA VAL A 192 15.01 7.72 27.65
C VAL A 192 13.48 7.79 27.71
N LYS A 193 12.89 7.94 28.91
CA LYS A 193 11.45 8.09 29.07
C LYS A 193 10.89 9.28 28.27
N ALA A 194 11.57 10.43 28.32
CA ALA A 194 11.18 11.60 27.55
C ALA A 194 11.31 11.38 26.04
N TYR A 195 12.37 10.71 25.60
CA TYR A 195 12.60 10.34 24.19
C TYR A 195 11.47 9.44 23.65
N LEU A 196 11.12 8.39 24.39
CA LEU A 196 10.07 7.46 23.98
C LEU A 196 8.70 8.16 23.88
N ARG A 197 8.38 9.05 24.84
CA ARG A 197 7.15 9.85 24.78
C ARG A 197 7.15 10.79 23.57
N MET A 198 8.28 11.42 23.23
CA MET A 198 8.39 12.25 22.05
C MET A 198 8.13 11.44 20.75
N LEU A 199 8.66 10.23 20.67
CA LEU A 199 8.41 9.35 19.51
C LEU A 199 6.91 9.06 19.32
N LEU A 200 6.20 8.77 20.43
CA LEU A 200 4.76 8.48 20.39
C LEU A 200 3.92 9.73 20.17
N ASP A 201 4.15 10.76 21.00
CA ASP A 201 3.26 11.92 21.11
C ASP A 201 3.47 12.94 19.99
N ASP A 202 4.74 13.23 19.67
CA ASP A 202 5.07 14.33 18.76
C ASP A 202 5.36 13.84 17.34
N LEU A 203 6.02 12.67 17.17
CA LEU A 203 6.27 12.09 15.86
C LEU A 203 5.18 11.12 15.41
N GLY A 204 4.48 10.50 16.37
CA GLY A 204 3.30 9.71 16.11
C GLY A 204 3.56 8.25 15.75
N TYR A 205 4.68 7.70 16.18
CA TYR A 205 4.94 6.27 16.08
C TYR A 205 3.88 5.45 16.85
N ALA A 206 3.63 4.22 16.40
CA ALA A 206 2.69 3.30 17.04
C ALA A 206 3.37 2.42 18.09
N GLY A 207 4.68 2.32 18.06
CA GLY A 207 5.43 1.46 18.96
C GLY A 207 6.92 1.42 18.64
N PHE A 208 7.62 0.48 19.24
CA PHE A 208 9.07 0.43 19.27
C PHE A 208 9.61 -0.95 18.88
N ARG A 209 10.72 -0.96 18.17
CA ARG A 209 11.70 -2.05 18.14
C ARG A 209 12.91 -1.58 18.96
N TYR A 210 13.22 -2.26 20.03
CA TYR A 210 14.41 -2.00 20.82
C TYR A 210 15.60 -2.75 20.26
N ASP A 211 16.62 -1.98 19.90
CA ASP A 211 17.90 -2.45 19.41
C ASP A 211 18.71 -3.07 20.55
N MET A 212 19.46 -4.13 20.25
CA MET A 212 20.49 -4.72 21.08
C MET A 212 20.10 -4.91 22.57
N THR A 213 18.92 -5.54 22.80
CA THR A 213 18.39 -5.69 24.18
C THR A 213 19.16 -6.69 25.05
N ARG A 214 20.20 -7.35 24.55
CA ARG A 214 21.16 -8.10 25.37
C ARG A 214 22.13 -7.20 26.12
N GLY A 215 22.34 -5.96 25.67
CA GLY A 215 23.26 -5.02 26.26
C GLY A 215 22.80 -4.41 27.58
N TYR A 216 21.52 -4.61 27.98
CA TYR A 216 21.02 -4.13 29.29
C TYR A 216 19.93 -5.04 29.83
N ALA A 217 19.70 -4.96 31.16
CA ALA A 217 18.73 -5.84 31.81
C ALA A 217 17.30 -5.61 31.29
N ALA A 218 16.58 -6.69 31.01
CA ALA A 218 15.21 -6.70 30.50
C ALA A 218 14.24 -5.82 31.30
N SER A 219 14.47 -5.67 32.61
CA SER A 219 13.66 -4.85 33.50
C SER A 219 13.63 -3.36 33.11
N TYR A 220 14.68 -2.85 32.41
CA TYR A 220 14.68 -1.49 31.92
C TYR A 220 13.76 -1.31 30.71
N THR A 221 13.72 -2.27 29.77
CA THR A 221 12.68 -2.27 28.74
C THR A 221 11.28 -2.26 29.35
N GLY A 222 11.07 -3.09 30.39
CA GLY A 222 9.83 -3.09 31.16
C GLY A 222 9.49 -1.74 31.77
N LEU A 223 10.45 -1.13 32.46
CA LEU A 223 10.33 0.21 33.08
C LEU A 223 9.95 1.30 32.06
N TYR A 224 10.63 1.31 30.93
CA TYR A 224 10.41 2.28 29.87
C TYR A 224 9.03 2.13 29.21
N ASN A 225 8.63 0.90 28.90
CA ASN A 225 7.34 0.62 28.30
C ASN A 225 6.17 0.84 29.25
N ALA A 226 6.31 0.52 30.54
CA ALA A 226 5.30 0.85 31.54
C ALA A 226 5.07 2.35 31.67
N TYR A 227 6.10 3.17 31.43
CA TYR A 227 5.99 4.63 31.40
C TYR A 227 5.44 5.16 30.06
N ALA A 228 5.99 4.70 28.94
CA ALA A 228 5.67 5.20 27.62
C ALA A 228 4.34 4.67 27.05
N THR A 229 3.92 3.48 27.48
CA THR A 229 2.69 2.79 27.08
C THR A 229 2.50 2.65 25.54
N PRO A 230 3.50 2.12 24.79
CA PRO A 230 3.34 1.90 23.36
C PRO A 230 2.29 0.81 23.09
N THR A 231 1.61 0.89 21.94
CA THR A 231 0.71 -0.19 21.49
C THR A 231 1.49 -1.45 21.13
N TYR A 232 2.67 -1.29 20.55
CA TYR A 232 3.54 -2.38 20.10
C TYR A 232 4.95 -2.19 20.65
N SER A 233 5.54 -3.26 21.14
CA SER A 233 6.94 -3.28 21.56
C SER A 233 7.57 -4.63 21.26
N VAL A 234 8.69 -4.64 20.56
CA VAL A 234 9.48 -5.82 20.27
C VAL A 234 10.96 -5.56 20.58
N GLY A 235 11.60 -6.47 21.29
CA GLY A 235 13.04 -6.40 21.57
C GLY A 235 13.84 -7.32 20.67
N GLU A 236 15.01 -6.85 20.28
CA GLU A 236 16.02 -7.66 19.63
C GLU A 236 16.87 -8.36 20.70
N TYR A 237 16.34 -9.45 21.25
CA TYR A 237 17.15 -10.31 22.11
C TYR A 237 17.75 -11.43 21.26
N TRP A 238 18.92 -11.17 20.70
CA TRP A 238 19.59 -12.03 19.74
C TRP A 238 20.14 -13.30 20.40
N ASP A 239 19.31 -14.33 20.50
CA ASP A 239 19.69 -15.61 21.06
C ASP A 239 18.92 -16.77 20.41
N GLY A 240 19.62 -17.82 20.01
CA GLY A 240 19.00 -19.04 19.48
C GLY A 240 18.42 -19.96 20.57
N ASN A 241 18.68 -19.65 21.84
CA ASN A 241 18.15 -20.43 22.97
C ASN A 241 16.74 -19.94 23.34
N LEU A 242 15.75 -20.78 23.07
CA LEU A 242 14.36 -20.47 23.36
C LEU A 242 14.12 -20.09 24.84
N SER A 243 14.81 -20.73 25.78
CA SER A 243 14.65 -20.43 27.21
C SER A 243 15.21 -19.07 27.58
N ALA A 244 16.31 -18.66 26.95
CA ALA A 244 16.90 -17.33 27.16
C ALA A 244 15.95 -16.23 26.66
N VAL A 245 15.39 -16.37 25.45
CA VAL A 245 14.42 -15.41 24.91
C VAL A 245 13.16 -15.32 25.76
N LYS A 246 12.64 -16.48 26.26
CA LYS A 246 11.51 -16.49 27.21
C LYS A 246 11.85 -15.77 28.51
N SER A 247 13.05 -16.00 29.07
CA SER A 247 13.51 -15.34 30.29
C SER A 247 13.61 -13.83 30.11
N TRP A 248 14.07 -13.37 28.93
CA TRP A 248 14.08 -11.95 28.62
C TRP A 248 12.66 -11.36 28.58
N ILE A 249 11.69 -12.01 27.90
CA ILE A 249 10.29 -11.56 27.89
C ILE A 249 9.74 -11.46 29.32
N ASP A 250 9.99 -12.50 30.14
CA ASP A 250 9.55 -12.52 31.54
C ASP A 250 10.23 -11.42 32.37
N GLY A 251 11.48 -11.10 32.07
CA GLY A 251 12.25 -10.02 32.70
C GLY A 251 11.69 -8.62 32.41
N THR A 252 10.90 -8.45 31.32
CA THR A 252 10.24 -7.17 31.03
C THR A 252 8.98 -6.93 31.85
N LYS A 253 8.53 -7.89 32.67
CA LYS A 253 7.29 -7.76 33.46
C LYS A 253 7.34 -6.61 34.45
N VAL A 254 6.30 -5.79 34.45
CA VAL A 254 6.02 -4.79 35.46
C VAL A 254 4.66 -5.12 36.08
N SER A 255 4.61 -5.26 37.38
CA SER A 255 3.40 -5.70 38.10
C SER A 255 2.75 -6.96 37.52
N GLY A 256 3.57 -7.91 37.08
CA GLY A 256 3.14 -9.18 36.48
C GLY A 256 2.71 -9.13 35.01
N VAL A 257 2.72 -7.94 34.38
CA VAL A 257 2.32 -7.74 32.98
C VAL A 257 3.56 -7.65 32.10
N VAL A 258 3.66 -8.51 31.07
CA VAL A 258 4.72 -8.47 30.05
C VAL A 258 4.66 -7.14 29.30
N GLN A 259 5.78 -6.47 29.16
CA GLN A 259 5.88 -5.12 28.56
C GLN A 259 6.46 -5.14 27.14
N SER A 260 7.07 -6.23 26.69
CA SER A 260 7.63 -6.32 25.33
C SER A 260 7.53 -7.74 24.76
N ALA A 261 7.22 -7.86 23.49
CA ALA A 261 7.45 -9.03 22.66
C ALA A 261 8.95 -9.14 22.32
N ALA A 262 9.36 -10.25 21.71
CA ALA A 262 10.71 -10.44 21.17
C ALA A 262 10.68 -10.94 19.73
N PHE A 263 11.72 -10.61 18.95
CA PHE A 263 11.99 -11.30 17.70
C PHE A 263 12.31 -12.77 17.98
N ASP A 264 11.67 -13.68 17.23
CA ASP A 264 11.76 -15.12 17.43
C ASP A 264 13.00 -15.70 16.73
N PHE A 265 14.18 -15.41 17.27
CA PHE A 265 15.44 -15.95 16.76
C PHE A 265 15.50 -17.48 16.74
N PRO A 266 15.02 -18.22 17.77
CA PRO A 266 14.95 -19.67 17.72
C PRO A 266 14.16 -20.20 16.51
N PHE A 267 13.03 -19.58 16.18
CA PHE A 267 12.23 -19.90 15.00
C PHE A 267 12.99 -19.57 13.71
N ARG A 268 13.62 -18.42 13.64
CA ARG A 268 14.42 -18.00 12.48
C ARG A 268 15.54 -19.00 12.20
N TYR A 269 16.29 -19.44 13.22
CA TYR A 269 17.36 -20.42 13.03
C TYR A 269 16.81 -21.78 12.55
N THR A 270 15.68 -22.21 13.09
CA THR A 270 15.01 -23.43 12.64
C THR A 270 14.66 -23.38 11.15
N ILE A 271 14.12 -22.27 10.67
CA ILE A 271 13.79 -22.10 9.24
C ILE A 271 15.06 -22.02 8.40
N ARG A 272 16.02 -21.18 8.79
CA ARG A 272 17.29 -21.03 8.06
C ARG A 272 17.98 -22.39 7.85
N ASP A 273 18.09 -23.18 8.91
CA ASP A 273 18.74 -24.48 8.83
C ASP A 273 17.97 -25.44 7.94
N ALA A 274 16.67 -25.44 8.01
CA ALA A 274 15.83 -26.28 7.17
C ALA A 274 15.98 -25.94 5.67
N VAL A 275 15.89 -24.66 5.32
CA VAL A 275 15.95 -24.24 3.90
C VAL A 275 17.37 -24.31 3.35
N ASN A 276 18.39 -23.85 4.10
CA ASN A 276 19.76 -23.84 3.61
C ASN A 276 20.35 -25.25 3.48
N ASN A 277 19.91 -26.21 4.29
CA ASN A 277 20.33 -27.60 4.20
C ASN A 277 19.37 -28.48 3.39
N ASN A 278 18.31 -27.89 2.82
CA ASN A 278 17.23 -28.64 2.15
C ASN A 278 16.71 -29.81 3.02
N ASN A 279 16.56 -29.55 4.32
CA ASN A 279 16.10 -30.54 5.31
C ASN A 279 14.77 -30.08 5.93
N TRP A 280 13.66 -30.40 5.26
CA TRP A 280 12.33 -29.95 5.66
C TRP A 280 11.80 -30.62 6.92
N THR A 281 12.31 -31.80 7.25
CA THR A 281 11.94 -32.47 8.51
C THR A 281 12.50 -31.77 9.74
N GLY A 282 13.50 -30.89 9.55
CA GLY A 282 14.04 -30.01 10.59
C GLY A 282 13.08 -28.93 11.08
N LEU A 283 11.97 -28.67 10.36
CA LEU A 283 10.91 -27.73 10.79
C LEU A 283 10.10 -28.28 11.98
N SER A 284 10.75 -28.60 13.07
CA SER A 284 10.19 -29.35 14.19
C SER A 284 9.83 -28.53 15.44
N GLY A 285 9.49 -27.27 15.25
CA GLY A 285 8.81 -26.56 16.33
C GLY A 285 9.68 -25.98 17.45
N ASN A 286 10.80 -25.35 17.10
CA ASN A 286 11.63 -24.58 18.06
C ASN A 286 11.40 -23.08 17.84
N GLY A 287 10.50 -22.47 18.61
CA GLY A 287 10.22 -21.03 18.54
C GLY A 287 9.21 -20.61 19.61
N LEU A 288 9.17 -19.32 19.91
CA LEU A 288 8.18 -18.72 20.80
C LEU A 288 6.76 -18.96 20.29
N ASN A 289 6.58 -18.89 18.96
CA ASN A 289 5.30 -19.06 18.29
C ASN A 289 4.68 -20.47 18.50
N MET A 290 5.49 -21.46 18.84
CA MET A 290 5.03 -22.81 19.14
C MET A 290 4.57 -22.99 20.60
N ASP A 291 4.96 -22.09 21.50
CA ASP A 291 4.59 -22.16 22.91
C ASP A 291 3.31 -21.37 23.20
N ALA A 292 2.31 -22.01 23.77
CA ALA A 292 0.99 -21.42 24.05
C ALA A 292 1.07 -20.16 24.93
N ASN A 293 2.06 -20.08 25.83
CA ASN A 293 2.22 -18.96 26.75
C ASN A 293 2.98 -17.77 26.13
N TYR A 294 3.81 -18.03 25.10
CA TYR A 294 4.70 -17.02 24.52
C TYR A 294 4.37 -16.65 23.07
N ARG A 295 3.56 -17.45 22.33
CA ARG A 295 3.24 -17.21 20.92
C ARG A 295 2.67 -15.81 20.63
N ARG A 296 1.92 -15.24 21.58
CA ARG A 296 1.42 -13.88 21.52
C ARG A 296 2.54 -12.86 21.36
N TYR A 297 3.67 -13.11 22.02
CA TYR A 297 4.83 -12.23 22.08
C TYR A 297 5.92 -12.61 21.07
N SER A 298 5.62 -13.51 20.14
CA SER A 298 6.53 -13.91 19.07
C SER A 298 6.36 -12.99 17.86
N VAL A 299 7.36 -12.19 17.56
CA VAL A 299 7.50 -11.53 16.27
C VAL A 299 8.40 -12.39 15.40
N THR A 300 7.79 -13.14 14.48
CA THR A 300 8.52 -14.10 13.63
C THR A 300 9.16 -13.40 12.44
N PHE A 301 10.33 -13.84 12.06
CA PHE A 301 11.05 -13.36 10.87
C PHE A 301 11.93 -14.48 10.31
N VAL A 302 12.35 -14.37 9.08
CA VAL A 302 13.26 -15.33 8.43
C VAL A 302 14.61 -14.73 8.12
N GLU A 303 14.64 -13.45 7.80
CA GLU A 303 15.85 -12.66 7.54
C GLU A 303 15.63 -11.21 7.94
N ASN A 304 16.68 -10.49 8.26
CA ASN A 304 16.67 -9.06 8.54
C ASN A 304 17.95 -8.39 8.02
N HIS A 305 18.12 -7.09 8.29
CA HIS A 305 19.24 -6.28 7.85
C HIS A 305 20.60 -6.72 8.41
N ASP A 306 20.65 -7.48 9.53
CA ASP A 306 21.88 -7.98 10.13
C ASP A 306 22.20 -9.42 9.74
N THR A 307 21.21 -10.17 9.28
CA THR A 307 21.40 -11.57 8.88
C THR A 307 21.50 -11.75 7.37
N GLN A 308 21.13 -10.75 6.57
CA GLN A 308 21.21 -10.81 5.10
C GLN A 308 22.65 -10.98 4.61
N TYR A 309 22.83 -11.62 3.49
CA TYR A 309 24.12 -11.58 2.80
C TYR A 309 24.49 -10.13 2.44
N ARG A 310 25.67 -9.69 2.86
CA ARG A 310 26.24 -8.37 2.51
C ARG A 310 27.27 -8.49 1.41
N ASP A 311 28.37 -9.16 1.69
CA ASP A 311 29.46 -9.41 0.75
C ASP A 311 30.30 -10.63 1.19
N SER A 312 31.32 -10.99 0.41
CA SER A 312 32.17 -12.14 0.70
C SER A 312 33.05 -11.98 1.95
N TYR A 313 33.28 -10.76 2.42
CA TYR A 313 34.05 -10.47 3.64
C TYR A 313 33.12 -10.43 4.88
N ASN A 314 31.84 -10.08 4.66
CA ASN A 314 30.80 -9.99 5.67
C ASN A 314 29.58 -10.80 5.25
N PRO A 315 29.68 -12.14 5.18
CA PRO A 315 28.61 -12.97 4.63
C PRO A 315 27.37 -13.02 5.55
N GLN A 316 27.50 -12.63 6.80
CA GLN A 316 26.47 -12.71 7.83
C GLN A 316 25.91 -14.15 7.98
N ASP A 317 24.58 -14.28 8.16
CA ASP A 317 23.91 -15.57 8.37
C ASP A 317 22.63 -15.66 7.51
N PRO A 318 22.73 -15.57 6.16
CA PRO A 318 21.60 -15.39 5.28
C PRO A 318 20.77 -16.67 5.04
N ILE A 319 19.58 -16.47 4.51
CA ILE A 319 18.83 -17.49 3.78
C ILE A 319 19.46 -17.59 2.37
N ASN A 320 20.14 -18.70 2.09
CA ASN A 320 20.89 -18.89 0.83
C ASN A 320 20.04 -19.46 -0.30
N GLN A 321 18.91 -20.13 0.01
CA GLN A 321 18.02 -20.74 -0.99
C GLN A 321 16.58 -20.85 -0.43
N TYR A 322 15.62 -21.07 -1.31
CA TYR A 322 14.20 -21.27 -0.99
C TYR A 322 13.58 -20.17 -0.13
N VAL A 323 13.93 -18.90 -0.42
CA VAL A 323 13.45 -17.71 0.32
C VAL A 323 11.92 -17.67 0.37
N GLU A 324 11.24 -17.98 -0.75
CA GLU A 324 9.77 -18.03 -0.80
C GLU A 324 9.22 -19.09 0.15
N ALA A 325 9.82 -20.28 0.18
CA ALA A 325 9.39 -21.34 1.09
C ALA A 325 9.57 -20.97 2.56
N ALA A 326 10.67 -20.28 2.90
CA ALA A 326 10.89 -19.74 4.25
C ALA A 326 9.78 -18.77 4.66
N ASN A 327 9.44 -17.81 3.78
CA ASN A 327 8.34 -16.87 4.02
C ASN A 327 6.96 -17.57 4.05
N ALA A 328 6.72 -18.56 3.19
CA ALA A 328 5.48 -19.33 3.17
C ALA A 328 5.25 -20.06 4.50
N TYR A 329 6.31 -20.69 5.06
CA TYR A 329 6.22 -21.34 6.36
C TYR A 329 5.94 -20.33 7.47
N MET A 330 6.70 -19.23 7.52
CA MET A 330 6.50 -18.17 8.52
C MET A 330 5.08 -17.61 8.49
N LEU A 331 4.58 -17.26 7.29
CA LEU A 331 3.25 -16.68 7.12
C LEU A 331 2.11 -17.65 7.45
N ALA A 332 2.36 -18.96 7.36
CA ALA A 332 1.40 -19.99 7.76
C ALA A 332 1.38 -20.25 9.27
N MET A 333 2.33 -19.71 10.04
CA MET A 333 2.47 -20.00 11.48
C MET A 333 1.79 -18.93 12.35
N PRO A 334 1.46 -19.23 13.64
CA PRO A 334 1.11 -18.18 14.61
C PRO A 334 2.30 -17.27 14.92
N GLY A 335 2.07 -16.21 15.69
CA GLY A 335 3.00 -15.11 15.88
C GLY A 335 2.67 -13.96 14.94
N THR A 336 3.38 -12.84 15.08
CA THR A 336 3.29 -11.70 14.15
C THR A 336 4.43 -11.80 13.15
N PRO A 337 4.17 -12.12 11.87
CA PRO A 337 5.23 -12.22 10.89
C PRO A 337 5.77 -10.84 10.51
N CYS A 338 7.10 -10.73 10.43
CA CYS A 338 7.83 -9.58 9.94
C CYS A 338 8.51 -9.97 8.61
N ILE A 339 8.05 -9.37 7.52
CA ILE A 339 8.60 -9.56 6.18
C ILE A 339 9.77 -8.61 5.99
N PHE A 340 10.86 -9.11 5.43
CA PHE A 340 12.05 -8.33 5.11
C PHE A 340 11.89 -7.61 3.77
N LEU A 341 12.29 -6.32 3.67
CA LEU A 341 12.08 -5.51 2.46
C LEU A 341 12.66 -6.14 1.20
N LYS A 342 13.86 -6.72 1.25
CA LYS A 342 14.45 -7.42 0.08
C LYS A 342 13.59 -8.60 -0.38
N HIS A 343 13.01 -9.34 0.55
CA HIS A 343 12.11 -10.46 0.20
C HIS A 343 10.81 -9.93 -0.42
N TRP A 344 10.24 -8.84 0.15
CA TRP A 344 9.08 -8.18 -0.43
C TRP A 344 9.33 -7.70 -1.85
N GLN A 345 10.47 -7.06 -2.10
CA GLN A 345 10.83 -6.57 -3.43
C GLN A 345 11.05 -7.70 -4.44
N ALA A 346 11.73 -8.79 -4.04
CA ALA A 346 12.10 -9.89 -4.93
C ALA A 346 10.95 -10.89 -5.20
N TYR A 347 10.06 -11.11 -4.22
CA TYR A 347 9.03 -12.16 -4.24
C TYR A 347 7.63 -11.60 -3.95
N LYS A 348 7.38 -10.37 -4.37
CA LYS A 348 6.18 -9.60 -4.02
C LYS A 348 4.89 -10.38 -4.28
N GLU A 349 4.72 -10.92 -5.48
CA GLU A 349 3.48 -11.61 -5.87
C GLU A 349 3.21 -12.87 -5.04
N SER A 350 4.24 -13.68 -4.80
CA SER A 350 4.13 -14.87 -3.96
C SER A 350 3.81 -14.50 -2.51
N ILE A 351 4.49 -13.49 -1.96
CA ILE A 351 4.28 -13.04 -0.57
C ILE A 351 2.86 -12.47 -0.39
N LYS A 352 2.34 -11.71 -1.34
CA LYS A 352 0.96 -11.24 -1.34
C LYS A 352 -0.04 -12.40 -1.24
N GLN A 353 0.13 -13.44 -2.05
CA GLN A 353 -0.73 -14.63 -2.01
C GLN A 353 -0.65 -15.36 -0.66
N MET A 354 0.55 -15.47 -0.08
CA MET A 354 0.74 -16.07 1.25
C MET A 354 0.04 -15.25 2.35
N ILE A 355 0.12 -13.92 2.28
CA ILE A 355 -0.57 -13.01 3.22
C ILE A 355 -2.09 -13.16 3.11
N TYR A 356 -2.64 -13.22 1.90
CA TYR A 356 -4.06 -13.46 1.70
C TYR A 356 -4.51 -14.83 2.25
N ALA A 357 -3.71 -15.88 2.05
CA ALA A 357 -4.02 -17.21 2.60
C ALA A 357 -4.08 -17.16 4.13
N ARG A 358 -3.12 -16.46 4.78
CA ARG A 358 -3.11 -16.22 6.23
C ARG A 358 -4.34 -15.45 6.69
N GLN A 359 -4.66 -14.35 6.04
CA GLN A 359 -5.80 -13.48 6.35
C GLN A 359 -7.12 -14.20 6.18
N LEU A 360 -7.30 -14.97 5.10
CA LEU A 360 -8.51 -15.74 4.84
C LEU A 360 -8.71 -16.89 5.83
N ALA A 361 -7.66 -17.55 6.27
CA ALA A 361 -7.74 -18.52 7.37
C ALA A 361 -8.08 -17.86 8.72
N GLY A 362 -7.84 -16.55 8.87
CA GLY A 362 -7.99 -15.83 10.13
C GLY A 362 -6.92 -16.18 11.15
N ILE A 363 -5.68 -16.37 10.69
CA ILE A 363 -4.54 -16.69 11.57
C ILE A 363 -4.09 -15.43 12.31
N THR A 364 -3.89 -15.56 13.61
CA THR A 364 -3.40 -14.51 14.52
C THR A 364 -2.16 -14.96 15.26
N ASN A 365 -1.59 -14.08 16.06
CA ASN A 365 -0.47 -14.41 16.93
C ASN A 365 -0.81 -15.38 18.07
N THR A 366 -2.09 -15.64 18.31
CA THR A 366 -2.56 -16.61 19.33
C THR A 366 -3.14 -17.89 18.73
N SER A 367 -3.17 -18.03 17.42
CA SER A 367 -3.68 -19.21 16.72
C SER A 367 -2.94 -20.48 17.14
N THR A 368 -3.62 -21.62 17.09
CA THR A 368 -3.00 -22.91 17.41
C THR A 368 -2.39 -23.54 16.17
N THR A 369 -1.26 -24.23 16.35
CA THR A 369 -0.58 -24.93 15.26
C THR A 369 -0.10 -26.30 15.73
N ALA A 370 -0.06 -27.26 14.81
CA ALA A 370 0.45 -28.60 15.08
C ALA A 370 1.03 -29.20 13.78
N ARG A 371 2.04 -30.03 13.92
CA ARG A 371 2.54 -30.87 12.82
C ARG A 371 1.43 -31.83 12.38
N HIS A 372 1.04 -31.72 11.09
CA HIS A 372 -0.01 -32.57 10.50
C HIS A 372 0.56 -33.86 9.94
N ALA A 373 1.70 -33.81 9.25
CA ALA A 373 2.40 -34.95 8.70
C ALA A 373 3.89 -34.63 8.51
N TYR A 374 4.71 -35.65 8.39
CA TYR A 374 6.10 -35.50 7.94
C TYR A 374 6.61 -36.83 7.38
N SER A 375 7.65 -36.78 6.56
CA SER A 375 8.38 -37.99 6.13
C SER A 375 9.87 -37.66 5.95
N ALA A 376 10.70 -38.36 6.72
CA ALA A 376 12.16 -38.23 6.54
C ALA A 376 12.61 -38.82 5.20
N ASN A 377 12.03 -39.94 4.76
CA ASN A 377 12.39 -40.56 3.48
C ASN A 377 12.05 -39.70 2.26
N ASN A 378 10.93 -38.97 2.32
CA ASN A 378 10.48 -38.09 1.23
C ASN A 378 10.80 -36.62 1.48
N ASN A 379 11.51 -36.34 2.57
CA ASN A 379 11.96 -35.00 2.98
C ASN A 379 10.85 -33.93 2.89
N TYR A 380 9.73 -34.17 3.59
CA TYR A 380 8.66 -33.19 3.70
C TYR A 380 8.17 -32.99 5.15
N HIS A 381 7.68 -31.79 5.42
CA HIS A 381 6.99 -31.42 6.65
C HIS A 381 5.67 -30.75 6.31
N VAL A 382 4.60 -31.09 7.01
CA VAL A 382 3.29 -30.46 6.86
C VAL A 382 2.85 -29.89 8.21
N GLN A 383 2.68 -28.58 8.25
CA GLN A 383 2.16 -27.88 9.42
C GLN A 383 0.72 -27.45 9.18
N ARG A 384 -0.13 -27.62 10.19
CA ARG A 384 -1.51 -27.16 10.20
C ARG A 384 -1.68 -26.06 11.24
N THR A 385 -2.09 -24.87 10.80
CA THR A 385 -2.45 -23.78 11.69
C THR A 385 -3.95 -23.52 11.62
N THR A 386 -4.58 -23.38 12.76
CA THR A 386 -6.02 -23.14 12.89
C THR A 386 -6.25 -21.67 13.18
N GLY A 387 -6.87 -20.98 12.24
CA GLY A 387 -7.34 -19.62 12.39
C GLY A 387 -8.82 -19.57 12.78
N SER A 388 -9.37 -18.37 12.89
CA SER A 388 -10.77 -18.14 13.28
C SER A 388 -11.78 -18.52 12.20
N ARG A 389 -11.37 -18.61 10.91
CA ARG A 389 -12.25 -18.90 9.77
C ARG A 389 -11.97 -20.26 9.13
N GLY A 390 -10.81 -20.84 9.37
CA GLY A 390 -10.45 -22.13 8.79
C GLY A 390 -9.03 -22.56 9.16
N THR A 391 -8.57 -23.62 8.52
CA THR A 391 -7.19 -24.09 8.69
C THR A 391 -6.36 -23.85 7.46
N LEU A 392 -5.08 -23.55 7.66
CA LEU A 392 -4.07 -23.45 6.62
C LEU A 392 -3.07 -24.58 6.78
N LEU A 393 -2.89 -25.39 5.73
CA LEU A 393 -1.80 -26.36 5.64
C LEU A 393 -0.62 -25.73 4.92
N ALA A 394 0.55 -25.75 5.55
CA ALA A 394 1.83 -25.44 4.93
C ALA A 394 2.56 -26.77 4.67
N VAL A 395 2.63 -27.17 3.40
CA VAL A 395 3.33 -28.35 2.94
C VAL A 395 4.69 -27.91 2.45
N MET A 396 5.73 -28.29 3.18
CA MET A 396 7.11 -27.86 2.93
C MET A 396 7.93 -29.04 2.38
N GLY A 397 8.72 -28.77 1.35
CA GLY A 397 9.61 -29.75 0.73
C GLY A 397 8.94 -30.62 -0.36
N GLY A 398 9.43 -31.84 -0.50
CA GLY A 398 9.15 -32.71 -1.65
C GLY A 398 7.69 -33.10 -1.90
N SER A 399 7.48 -33.84 -2.99
CA SER A 399 6.17 -34.12 -3.59
C SER A 399 5.35 -35.23 -2.92
N GLY A 400 5.86 -35.84 -1.86
CA GLY A 400 5.27 -37.06 -1.25
C GLY A 400 3.96 -36.90 -0.48
N PHE A 401 3.48 -35.66 -0.25
CA PHE A 401 2.22 -35.38 0.46
C PHE A 401 1.13 -34.92 -0.50
N SER A 402 0.00 -35.61 -0.49
CA SER A 402 -1.20 -35.20 -1.24
C SER A 402 -2.09 -34.29 -0.38
N ILE A 403 -2.46 -33.14 -0.92
CA ILE A 403 -3.39 -32.23 -0.23
C ILE A 403 -4.75 -32.93 -0.09
N PRO A 404 -5.31 -33.03 1.13
CA PRO A 404 -6.62 -33.65 1.34
C PRO A 404 -7.73 -32.93 0.56
N SER A 405 -8.75 -33.70 0.12
CA SER A 405 -9.93 -33.13 -0.58
C SER A 405 -10.72 -32.09 0.22
N THR A 406 -10.48 -31.98 1.53
CA THR A 406 -11.05 -30.98 2.43
C THR A 406 -10.34 -29.61 2.30
N HIS A 407 -9.26 -29.52 1.56
CA HIS A 407 -8.48 -28.31 1.37
C HIS A 407 -8.33 -27.99 -0.12
N VAL A 408 -8.09 -26.73 -0.44
CA VAL A 408 -7.86 -26.19 -1.78
C VAL A 408 -6.47 -25.55 -1.80
N LEU A 409 -5.66 -25.90 -2.79
CA LEU A 409 -4.36 -25.27 -3.03
C LEU A 409 -4.58 -23.79 -3.41
N VAL A 410 -3.91 -22.87 -2.71
CA VAL A 410 -4.07 -21.43 -2.90
C VAL A 410 -2.76 -20.73 -3.28
N ALA A 411 -1.63 -21.25 -2.85
CA ALA A 411 -0.32 -20.74 -3.25
C ALA A 411 0.69 -21.87 -3.33
N SER A 412 1.62 -21.80 -4.26
CA SER A 412 2.69 -22.81 -4.41
C SER A 412 3.91 -22.23 -5.12
N GLY A 413 5.05 -22.80 -4.81
CA GLY A 413 6.33 -22.54 -5.48
C GLY A 413 7.32 -23.64 -5.15
N THR A 414 8.60 -23.36 -5.36
CA THR A 414 9.64 -24.33 -5.09
C THR A 414 9.67 -24.69 -3.61
N ASN A 415 9.43 -25.96 -3.32
CA ASN A 415 9.44 -26.53 -1.95
C ASN A 415 8.38 -25.99 -1.00
N TYR A 416 7.31 -25.36 -1.49
CA TYR A 416 6.15 -25.04 -0.65
C TYR A 416 4.82 -25.16 -1.39
N ARG A 417 3.77 -25.49 -0.66
CA ARG A 417 2.37 -25.45 -1.08
C ARG A 417 1.52 -25.02 0.13
N LEU A 418 0.67 -24.01 -0.06
CA LEU A 418 -0.29 -23.56 0.94
C LEU A 418 -1.70 -23.97 0.52
N ALA A 419 -2.45 -24.60 1.43
CA ALA A 419 -3.81 -25.03 1.15
C ALA A 419 -4.77 -24.61 2.26
N LEU A 420 -5.85 -23.93 1.87
CA LEU A 420 -6.94 -23.49 2.75
C LEU A 420 -7.99 -24.59 2.89
N SER A 421 -8.51 -24.76 4.11
CA SER A 421 -9.64 -25.64 4.34
C SER A 421 -10.91 -25.11 3.67
N LYS A 422 -11.73 -26.00 3.14
CA LYS A 422 -13.04 -25.66 2.58
C LYS A 422 -14.01 -25.04 3.61
N THR A 423 -13.75 -25.22 4.90
CA THR A 423 -14.51 -24.57 5.99
C THR A 423 -14.30 -23.05 6.04
N THR A 424 -13.31 -22.50 5.32
CA THR A 424 -13.06 -21.05 5.23
C THR A 424 -14.21 -20.33 4.53
N GLU A 425 -14.94 -21.00 3.61
CA GLU A 425 -16.10 -20.47 2.87
C GLU A 425 -15.81 -19.10 2.26
N THR A 426 -14.96 -19.06 1.21
CA THR A 426 -14.51 -17.83 0.55
C THR A 426 -14.22 -18.04 -0.94
N ALA A 427 -14.23 -16.96 -1.70
CA ALA A 427 -13.64 -16.95 -3.02
C ALA A 427 -12.10 -16.88 -2.92
N TRP A 428 -11.42 -17.32 -3.97
CA TRP A 428 -9.98 -17.16 -4.14
C TRP A 428 -9.66 -16.69 -5.56
N ALA A 429 -8.73 -15.73 -5.70
CA ALA A 429 -8.22 -15.24 -6.97
C ALA A 429 -6.74 -15.65 -7.14
N SER A 430 -6.39 -16.22 -8.29
CA SER A 430 -5.04 -16.74 -8.58
C SER A 430 -3.96 -15.67 -8.71
N VAL A 431 -4.36 -14.41 -8.90
CA VAL A 431 -3.46 -13.26 -9.02
C VAL A 431 -3.77 -12.27 -7.89
N PRO A 432 -2.79 -11.79 -7.12
CA PRO A 432 -3.00 -10.80 -6.09
C PRO A 432 -3.19 -9.39 -6.68
N SER A 433 -3.65 -8.43 -5.84
CA SER A 433 -3.68 -7.01 -6.19
C SER A 433 -2.30 -6.51 -6.58
N GLY A 434 -2.24 -5.65 -7.59
CA GLY A 434 -0.97 -5.07 -8.00
C GLY A 434 -0.97 -4.42 -9.38
N LYS A 435 0.24 -3.96 -9.77
CA LYS A 435 0.50 -3.36 -11.06
C LYS A 435 1.07 -4.41 -12.02
N HIS A 436 0.42 -4.58 -13.15
CA HIS A 436 0.79 -5.48 -14.24
C HIS A 436 1.12 -4.67 -15.48
N GLN A 437 2.08 -5.12 -16.26
CA GLN A 437 2.47 -4.43 -17.49
C GLN A 437 1.41 -4.61 -18.58
N ASP A 438 0.96 -5.84 -18.79
CA ASP A 438 0.06 -6.23 -19.86
C ASP A 438 -1.22 -6.89 -19.32
N PRO A 439 -2.28 -7.01 -20.11
CA PRO A 439 -3.48 -7.78 -19.78
C PRO A 439 -3.17 -9.23 -19.39
N PHE A 440 -3.94 -9.75 -18.45
CA PHE A 440 -3.73 -11.09 -17.89
C PHE A 440 -5.07 -11.73 -17.49
N ASN A 441 -5.00 -13.00 -17.14
CA ASN A 441 -6.16 -13.75 -16.67
C ASN A 441 -6.07 -14.08 -15.18
N VAL A 442 -7.20 -13.97 -14.49
CA VAL A 442 -7.36 -14.37 -13.09
C VAL A 442 -8.29 -15.58 -13.02
N THR A 443 -7.81 -16.68 -12.45
CA THR A 443 -8.66 -17.82 -12.14
C THR A 443 -9.35 -17.61 -10.80
N LEU A 444 -10.68 -17.70 -10.78
CA LEU A 444 -11.49 -17.61 -9.58
C LEU A 444 -11.90 -18.99 -9.09
N THR A 445 -11.61 -19.30 -7.84
CA THR A 445 -11.84 -20.63 -7.24
C THR A 445 -12.76 -20.50 -6.01
N ALA A 446 -13.77 -21.35 -5.93
CA ALA A 446 -14.60 -21.49 -4.74
C ALA A 446 -13.91 -22.37 -3.70
N ILE A 447 -13.66 -21.84 -2.52
CA ILE A 447 -13.19 -22.57 -1.35
C ILE A 447 -14.39 -22.80 -0.45
N SER A 448 -15.10 -23.92 -0.65
CA SER A 448 -16.36 -24.22 0.03
C SER A 448 -16.56 -25.72 0.25
N GLN A 449 -17.28 -26.08 1.30
CA GLN A 449 -17.77 -27.44 1.53
C GLN A 449 -18.95 -27.79 0.60
N SER A 450 -19.66 -26.79 0.09
CA SER A 450 -20.79 -26.99 -0.83
C SER A 450 -20.28 -27.37 -2.22
N SER A 451 -20.71 -28.49 -2.74
CA SER A 451 -20.41 -28.95 -4.10
C SER A 451 -21.09 -28.11 -5.20
N GLY A 452 -22.13 -27.35 -4.84
CA GLY A 452 -22.87 -26.44 -5.73
C GLY A 452 -22.40 -24.97 -5.67
N ALA A 453 -21.29 -24.68 -4.97
CA ALA A 453 -20.78 -23.32 -4.85
C ALA A 453 -20.31 -22.79 -6.21
N GLN A 454 -20.82 -21.64 -6.61
CA GLN A 454 -20.40 -20.86 -7.77
C GLN A 454 -19.66 -19.59 -7.30
N ILE A 455 -19.02 -18.89 -8.23
CA ILE A 455 -18.47 -17.56 -7.99
C ILE A 455 -19.38 -16.53 -8.66
N VAL A 456 -19.67 -15.47 -7.96
CA VAL A 456 -20.20 -14.23 -8.55
C VAL A 456 -19.18 -13.13 -8.39
N TYR A 457 -18.90 -12.38 -9.46
CA TYR A 457 -17.89 -11.31 -9.43
C TYR A 457 -18.38 -10.05 -10.13
N THR A 458 -17.80 -8.91 -9.73
CA THR A 458 -17.93 -7.59 -10.37
C THR A 458 -16.54 -7.08 -10.73
N LEU A 459 -16.43 -6.17 -11.71
CA LEU A 459 -15.18 -5.54 -12.15
C LEU A 459 -15.17 -4.01 -11.96
N ASP A 460 -16.23 -3.46 -11.39
CA ASP A 460 -16.43 -2.03 -11.13
C ASP A 460 -16.31 -1.67 -9.63
N GLY A 461 -15.92 -2.64 -8.80
CA GLY A 461 -15.81 -2.48 -7.35
C GLY A 461 -17.14 -2.53 -6.60
N SER A 462 -18.28 -2.68 -7.29
CA SER A 462 -19.59 -2.89 -6.64
C SER A 462 -19.65 -4.23 -5.90
N GLU A 463 -20.49 -4.32 -4.86
CA GLU A 463 -20.66 -5.58 -4.12
C GLU A 463 -21.38 -6.63 -5.00
N PRO A 464 -20.79 -7.83 -5.17
CA PRO A 464 -21.44 -8.91 -5.87
C PRO A 464 -22.63 -9.44 -5.03
N THR A 465 -23.77 -9.62 -5.69
CA THR A 465 -24.98 -10.18 -5.09
C THR A 465 -25.55 -11.27 -6.00
N ALA A 466 -26.64 -11.90 -5.61
CA ALA A 466 -27.32 -12.88 -6.46
C ALA A 466 -27.84 -12.29 -7.79
N THR A 467 -28.00 -10.95 -7.85
CA THR A 467 -28.52 -10.21 -9.01
C THR A 467 -27.57 -9.16 -9.56
N ASN A 468 -26.44 -8.94 -8.90
CA ASN A 468 -25.38 -8.01 -9.33
C ASN A 468 -24.05 -8.75 -9.50
N GLY A 469 -23.54 -8.75 -10.71
CA GLY A 469 -22.29 -9.40 -11.08
C GLY A 469 -22.46 -10.58 -12.04
N THR A 470 -21.36 -11.10 -12.51
CA THR A 470 -21.29 -12.25 -13.42
C THR A 470 -21.09 -13.55 -12.63
N VAL A 471 -21.95 -14.53 -12.86
CA VAL A 471 -21.86 -15.86 -12.22
C VAL A 471 -21.07 -16.81 -13.09
N ILE A 472 -20.06 -17.45 -12.50
CA ILE A 472 -19.17 -18.44 -13.18
C ILE A 472 -18.97 -19.68 -12.32
N ALA A 473 -18.55 -20.77 -12.95
CA ALA A 473 -18.13 -21.97 -12.25
C ALA A 473 -16.78 -21.76 -11.54
N SER A 474 -16.55 -22.49 -10.45
CA SER A 474 -15.24 -22.54 -9.79
C SER A 474 -14.16 -23.03 -10.76
N GLY A 475 -13.01 -22.35 -10.77
CA GLY A 475 -11.89 -22.63 -11.67
C GLY A 475 -11.96 -21.91 -13.01
N SER A 476 -12.98 -21.06 -13.25
CA SER A 476 -13.06 -20.24 -14.46
C SER A 476 -12.09 -19.07 -14.43
N SER A 477 -11.63 -18.65 -15.61
CA SER A 477 -10.77 -17.49 -15.80
C SER A 477 -11.55 -16.24 -16.17
N VAL A 478 -11.13 -15.11 -15.63
CA VAL A 478 -11.64 -13.77 -15.92
C VAL A 478 -10.48 -12.94 -16.49
N ALA A 479 -10.69 -12.33 -17.65
CA ALA A 479 -9.70 -11.45 -18.27
C ALA A 479 -9.66 -10.09 -17.53
N ILE A 480 -8.46 -9.61 -17.24
CA ILE A 480 -8.18 -8.30 -16.68
C ILE A 480 -7.36 -7.55 -17.72
N ASN A 481 -7.99 -6.62 -18.39
CA ASN A 481 -7.39 -5.90 -19.53
C ASN A 481 -7.27 -4.38 -19.29
N ARG A 482 -7.72 -3.89 -18.14
CA ARG A 482 -7.65 -2.48 -17.74
C ARG A 482 -7.55 -2.34 -16.22
N CYS A 483 -7.31 -1.11 -15.76
CA CYS A 483 -7.36 -0.78 -14.33
C CYS A 483 -8.78 -0.98 -13.79
N LEU A 484 -8.90 -1.77 -12.72
CA LEU A 484 -10.20 -2.07 -12.13
C LEU A 484 -10.10 -2.58 -10.68
N THR A 485 -11.21 -2.52 -9.97
CA THR A 485 -11.42 -3.22 -8.70
C THR A 485 -12.34 -4.40 -8.93
N MET A 486 -11.80 -5.61 -8.79
CA MET A 486 -12.58 -6.85 -8.82
C MET A 486 -13.05 -7.21 -7.42
N LYS A 487 -14.35 -7.50 -7.26
CA LYS A 487 -14.87 -8.18 -6.08
C LYS A 487 -15.46 -9.54 -6.50
N ALA A 488 -15.14 -10.58 -5.73
CA ALA A 488 -15.62 -11.94 -6.02
C ALA A 488 -16.05 -12.63 -4.73
N GLY A 489 -17.22 -13.26 -4.76
CA GLY A 489 -17.78 -13.98 -3.61
C GLY A 489 -18.33 -15.36 -3.98
N LEU A 490 -18.57 -16.20 -2.99
CA LEU A 490 -19.27 -17.46 -3.15
C LEU A 490 -20.77 -17.22 -3.30
N LEU A 491 -21.36 -17.78 -4.33
CA LEU A 491 -22.81 -17.84 -4.50
C LEU A 491 -23.30 -19.26 -4.19
N ILE A 492 -24.06 -19.39 -3.10
CA ILE A 492 -24.63 -20.67 -2.64
C ILE A 492 -26.11 -20.44 -2.33
N ASN A 493 -27.02 -21.14 -3.01
CA ASN A 493 -28.46 -21.05 -2.80
C ASN A 493 -29.00 -19.60 -2.84
N GLY A 494 -28.49 -18.79 -3.73
CA GLY A 494 -28.90 -17.38 -3.89
C GLY A 494 -28.30 -16.40 -2.85
N VAL A 495 -27.39 -16.86 -1.99
CA VAL A 495 -26.72 -16.03 -0.99
C VAL A 495 -25.25 -15.88 -1.35
N VAL A 496 -24.73 -14.65 -1.29
CA VAL A 496 -23.30 -14.35 -1.52
C VAL A 496 -22.60 -14.17 -0.19
N THR A 497 -21.46 -14.87 -0.03
CA THR A 497 -20.61 -14.82 1.16
C THR A 497 -19.14 -14.87 0.76
N GLY A 498 -18.24 -14.63 1.72
CA GLY A 498 -16.79 -14.82 1.54
C GLY A 498 -16.22 -13.95 0.40
N VAL A 499 -16.70 -12.71 0.30
CA VAL A 499 -16.26 -11.76 -0.74
C VAL A 499 -14.82 -11.36 -0.51
N ILE A 500 -14.03 -11.40 -1.57
CA ILE A 500 -12.67 -10.87 -1.64
C ILE A 500 -12.65 -9.66 -2.57
N THR A 501 -11.68 -8.76 -2.34
CA THR A 501 -11.42 -7.62 -3.23
C THR A 501 -10.00 -7.74 -3.78
N ARG A 502 -9.82 -7.37 -5.07
CA ARG A 502 -8.52 -7.26 -5.74
C ARG A 502 -8.49 -5.99 -6.56
N ASN A 503 -7.43 -5.19 -6.38
CA ASN A 503 -7.20 -3.98 -7.14
C ASN A 503 -6.12 -4.23 -8.17
N TYR A 504 -6.44 -4.12 -9.44
CA TYR A 504 -5.52 -4.33 -10.55
C TYR A 504 -5.26 -3.03 -11.28
N THR A 505 -4.00 -2.74 -11.51
CA THR A 505 -3.54 -1.67 -12.41
C THR A 505 -2.86 -2.34 -13.60
N VAL A 506 -3.35 -2.10 -14.81
CA VAL A 506 -2.75 -2.57 -16.06
C VAL A 506 -2.15 -1.37 -16.76
N VAL A 507 -0.86 -1.43 -17.09
CA VAL A 507 -0.15 -0.29 -17.72
C VAL A 507 -0.54 -0.19 -19.19
N ASN A 508 -0.49 -1.32 -19.91
CA ASN A 508 -0.89 -1.43 -21.29
C ASN A 508 -2.35 -1.91 -21.35
N GLU A 509 -3.29 -1.03 -20.96
CA GLU A 509 -4.71 -1.37 -20.93
C GLU A 509 -5.23 -1.68 -22.32
N GLU A 510 -6.08 -2.71 -22.44
CA GLU A 510 -6.88 -2.98 -23.62
C GLU A 510 -8.31 -2.49 -23.40
N TYR A 511 -8.82 -1.80 -24.40
CA TYR A 511 -10.19 -1.31 -24.41
C TYR A 511 -10.93 -1.95 -25.58
N ASP A 512 -12.23 -2.18 -25.43
CA ASP A 512 -13.10 -2.31 -26.59
C ASP A 512 -12.94 -1.05 -27.45
N ALA A 513 -13.01 -1.21 -28.77
CA ALA A 513 -12.92 -0.04 -29.64
C ALA A 513 -14.05 0.95 -29.28
N TYR A 514 -13.67 2.20 -29.09
CA TYR A 514 -14.60 3.29 -28.76
C TYR A 514 -14.21 4.55 -29.51
N GLU A 515 -15.10 5.52 -29.57
CA GLU A 515 -14.87 6.77 -30.25
C GLU A 515 -14.64 7.89 -29.27
N ILE A 516 -13.72 8.78 -29.61
CA ILE A 516 -13.53 10.06 -28.95
C ILE A 516 -13.61 11.18 -29.97
N THR A 517 -14.16 12.32 -29.60
CA THR A 517 -14.11 13.53 -30.42
C THR A 517 -13.21 14.54 -29.74
N VAL A 518 -12.24 15.03 -30.49
CA VAL A 518 -11.31 16.08 -30.04
C VAL A 518 -11.76 17.40 -30.60
N TYR A 519 -12.02 18.35 -29.71
CA TYR A 519 -12.48 19.70 -30.00
C TYR A 519 -11.37 20.72 -29.78
N LEU A 520 -11.13 21.60 -30.75
CA LEU A 520 -10.24 22.74 -30.60
C LEU A 520 -11.05 24.02 -30.77
N LYS A 521 -11.09 24.85 -29.73
CA LYS A 521 -11.74 26.16 -29.79
C LYS A 521 -11.19 26.97 -30.97
N ASP A 522 -12.06 27.60 -31.73
CA ASP A 522 -11.74 28.23 -32.99
C ASP A 522 -10.52 29.17 -32.90
N PRO A 523 -9.34 28.77 -33.40
CA PRO A 523 -8.15 29.60 -33.40
C PRO A 523 -8.05 30.51 -34.65
N THR A 524 -9.02 30.47 -35.58
CA THR A 524 -9.02 31.27 -36.77
C THR A 524 -9.44 32.73 -36.54
N VAL A 525 -10.02 32.99 -35.37
CA VAL A 525 -10.39 34.32 -34.88
C VAL A 525 -9.31 34.90 -33.96
N ALA A 526 -9.40 36.21 -33.69
CA ALA A 526 -8.51 36.87 -32.75
C ALA A 526 -8.53 36.19 -31.36
N PRO A 527 -7.39 36.11 -30.64
CA PRO A 527 -6.08 36.72 -30.98
C PRO A 527 -5.19 35.87 -31.91
N ASN A 528 -5.52 34.63 -32.21
CA ASN A 528 -4.61 33.69 -32.90
C ASN A 528 -4.62 33.89 -34.44
N ASN A 529 -5.79 34.14 -35.04
CA ASN A 529 -6.00 34.39 -36.47
C ASN A 529 -5.35 33.33 -37.38
N TRP A 530 -5.51 32.06 -37.07
CA TRP A 530 -4.96 30.96 -37.89
C TRP A 530 -5.68 30.91 -39.25
N PRO A 531 -4.98 30.71 -40.39
CA PRO A 531 -5.62 30.62 -41.70
C PRO A 531 -6.42 29.31 -41.88
N GLN A 532 -6.05 28.28 -41.17
CA GLN A 532 -6.72 26.97 -41.15
C GLN A 532 -6.28 26.18 -39.91
N VAL A 533 -6.94 25.07 -39.64
CA VAL A 533 -6.66 24.19 -38.52
C VAL A 533 -6.28 22.82 -39.04
N ALA A 534 -5.15 22.26 -38.56
CA ALA A 534 -4.75 20.89 -38.84
C ALA A 534 -4.45 20.12 -37.55
N TYR A 535 -4.88 18.88 -37.52
CA TYR A 535 -4.60 17.94 -36.45
C TYR A 535 -3.55 16.94 -36.90
N TYR A 536 -2.45 16.84 -36.16
CA TYR A 536 -1.48 15.78 -36.26
C TYR A 536 -1.58 14.94 -34.97
N CYS A 537 -1.75 13.62 -35.11
CA CYS A 537 -1.90 12.77 -33.94
C CYS A 537 -1.22 11.41 -34.13
N TRP A 538 -0.80 10.83 -33.02
CA TRP A 538 -0.17 9.51 -32.95
C TRP A 538 -0.60 8.77 -31.68
N ASP A 539 -0.60 7.44 -31.74
CA ASP A 539 -0.95 6.58 -30.60
C ASP A 539 0.26 6.29 -29.69
N VAL A 540 0.04 5.46 -28.66
CA VAL A 540 1.06 5.01 -27.72
C VAL A 540 2.25 4.33 -28.39
N ASN A 541 2.06 3.71 -29.57
CA ASN A 541 3.09 3.02 -30.33
C ASN A 541 3.80 3.95 -31.33
N ASN A 542 3.54 5.26 -31.26
CA ASN A 542 4.00 6.28 -32.21
C ASN A 542 3.50 6.07 -33.65
N VAL A 543 2.38 5.33 -33.82
CA VAL A 543 1.75 5.17 -35.13
C VAL A 543 0.87 6.39 -35.41
N GLN A 544 1.07 7.03 -36.55
CA GLN A 544 0.34 8.22 -36.96
C GLN A 544 -1.11 7.89 -37.30
N GLN A 545 -2.04 8.66 -36.77
CA GLN A 545 -3.50 8.45 -36.95
C GLN A 545 -4.13 9.53 -37.85
N CYS A 546 -3.43 10.63 -38.14
CA CYS A 546 -3.88 11.75 -38.97
C CYS A 546 -3.01 11.97 -40.22
N GLY A 547 -2.31 10.97 -40.71
CA GLY A 547 -1.38 11.08 -41.81
C GLY A 547 -0.05 11.73 -41.41
N ASN A 548 0.81 11.99 -42.41
CA ASN A 548 2.11 12.59 -42.20
C ASN A 548 1.99 14.05 -41.73
N TRP A 549 3.03 14.53 -41.04
CA TRP A 549 3.14 15.95 -40.65
C TRP A 549 2.89 16.89 -41.85
N PRO A 550 2.09 17.94 -41.69
CA PRO A 550 1.48 18.51 -40.50
C PRO A 550 0.12 17.90 -40.09
N GLY A 551 -0.26 16.76 -40.58
CA GLY A 551 -1.50 16.07 -40.27
C GLY A 551 -2.64 16.43 -41.23
N THR A 552 -3.86 16.20 -40.81
CA THR A 552 -5.08 16.42 -41.60
C THR A 552 -5.66 17.80 -41.29
N VAL A 553 -6.00 18.55 -42.33
CA VAL A 553 -6.80 19.78 -42.17
C VAL A 553 -8.21 19.39 -41.70
N VAL A 554 -8.65 20.02 -40.61
CA VAL A 554 -9.97 19.85 -40.04
C VAL A 554 -10.85 21.00 -40.46
N THR A 555 -11.96 20.68 -41.09
CA THR A 555 -12.97 21.65 -41.56
C THR A 555 -14.29 21.53 -40.83
N GLU A 556 -14.51 20.36 -40.19
CA GLU A 556 -15.70 20.13 -39.37
C GLU A 556 -15.68 21.04 -38.14
N THR A 557 -16.82 21.71 -37.90
CA THR A 557 -16.98 22.56 -36.75
C THR A 557 -18.31 22.32 -36.06
N ARG A 558 -18.32 22.53 -34.73
CA ARG A 558 -19.51 22.39 -33.90
C ARG A 558 -19.61 23.55 -32.91
N MET A 559 -20.82 24.02 -32.66
CA MET A 559 -21.10 24.96 -31.56
C MET A 559 -21.33 24.13 -30.29
N VAL A 560 -20.63 24.47 -29.21
CA VAL A 560 -20.80 23.83 -27.90
C VAL A 560 -20.77 24.91 -26.84
N GLY A 561 -21.85 25.04 -26.06
CA GLY A 561 -22.00 26.09 -25.06
C GLY A 561 -21.84 27.51 -25.65
N GLY A 562 -22.36 27.72 -26.87
CA GLY A 562 -22.26 29.00 -27.57
C GLY A 562 -20.87 29.33 -28.15
N VAL A 563 -19.92 28.42 -28.13
CA VAL A 563 -18.55 28.59 -28.60
C VAL A 563 -18.29 27.66 -29.78
N LYS A 564 -17.65 28.19 -30.85
CA LYS A 564 -17.28 27.40 -32.03
C LYS A 564 -16.00 26.63 -31.80
N PHE A 565 -16.05 25.32 -32.09
CA PHE A 565 -14.91 24.40 -32.06
C PHE A 565 -14.71 23.76 -33.43
N TYR A 566 -13.44 23.58 -33.81
CA TYR A 566 -13.06 22.60 -34.81
C TYR A 566 -13.06 21.22 -34.16
N CYS A 567 -13.59 20.20 -34.79
CA CYS A 567 -13.68 18.87 -34.16
C CYS A 567 -13.39 17.77 -35.16
N LYS A 568 -12.88 16.66 -34.62
CA LYS A 568 -12.64 15.42 -35.34
C LYS A 568 -12.81 14.23 -34.43
N THR A 569 -13.56 13.24 -34.92
CA THR A 569 -13.75 11.96 -34.21
C THR A 569 -12.67 10.97 -34.60
N PHE A 570 -12.21 10.21 -33.63
CA PHE A 570 -11.21 9.15 -33.76
C PHE A 570 -11.75 7.89 -33.11
N SER A 571 -11.58 6.76 -33.82
CA SER A 571 -11.77 5.42 -33.24
C SER A 571 -10.51 4.99 -32.52
N ILE A 572 -10.62 4.72 -31.22
CA ILE A 572 -9.54 4.16 -30.43
C ILE A 572 -9.77 2.65 -30.34
N THR A 573 -8.82 1.88 -30.88
CA THR A 573 -8.82 0.42 -30.83
C THR A 573 -7.95 -0.10 -29.69
N GLY A 574 -8.16 -1.34 -29.26
CA GLY A 574 -7.59 -1.92 -28.04
C GLY A 574 -6.08 -1.77 -27.82
N SER A 575 -5.29 -1.64 -28.89
CA SER A 575 -3.84 -1.47 -28.81
C SER A 575 -3.34 -0.02 -28.86
N GLN A 576 -4.22 0.95 -29.05
CA GLN A 576 -3.85 2.37 -29.17
C GLN A 576 -3.80 3.06 -27.82
N TYR A 577 -4.56 2.65 -26.86
CA TYR A 577 -4.68 3.09 -25.46
C TYR A 577 -4.97 4.58 -25.24
N TYR A 578 -4.38 5.47 -26.04
CA TYR A 578 -4.57 6.93 -26.05
C TYR A 578 -4.00 7.52 -27.33
N LEU A 579 -4.41 8.76 -27.60
CA LEU A 579 -3.85 9.57 -28.68
C LEU A 579 -3.12 10.80 -28.15
N ASN A 580 -2.08 11.18 -28.85
CA ASN A 580 -1.35 12.43 -28.62
C ASN A 580 -1.59 13.36 -29.80
N PHE A 581 -1.62 14.66 -29.57
CA PHE A 581 -1.97 15.67 -30.58
C PHE A 581 -0.97 16.81 -30.63
N VAL A 582 -0.77 17.32 -31.83
CA VAL A 582 -0.28 18.65 -32.09
C VAL A 582 -1.29 19.32 -33.00
N PHE A 583 -1.76 20.50 -32.63
CA PHE A 583 -2.58 21.37 -33.49
C PHE A 583 -1.70 22.37 -34.20
N SER A 584 -1.99 22.67 -35.48
CA SER A 584 -1.18 23.58 -36.26
C SER A 584 -2.01 24.35 -37.27
N GLN A 585 -1.38 25.39 -37.87
CA GLN A 585 -1.96 26.12 -39.01
C GLN A 585 -1.93 25.32 -40.32
N GLY A 586 -1.34 24.12 -40.33
CA GLY A 586 -1.17 23.28 -41.51
C GLY A 586 -0.20 23.91 -42.55
N GLY A 587 -0.05 23.24 -43.69
CA GLY A 587 0.76 23.69 -44.81
C GLY A 587 2.25 23.85 -44.46
N SER A 588 2.96 24.70 -45.23
CA SER A 588 4.40 24.91 -45.07
C SER A 588 4.79 25.72 -43.81
N THR A 589 3.85 26.38 -43.16
CA THR A 589 4.07 27.17 -41.95
C THR A 589 3.84 26.39 -40.66
N ALA A 590 3.38 25.17 -40.76
CA ALA A 590 3.01 24.34 -39.59
C ALA A 590 4.14 24.23 -38.57
N GLY A 591 5.39 24.06 -38.98
CA GLY A 591 6.52 23.92 -38.06
C GLY A 591 6.80 25.15 -37.18
N SER A 592 6.48 26.35 -37.63
CA SER A 592 6.63 27.59 -36.86
C SER A 592 5.34 28.03 -36.13
N HIS A 593 4.19 27.46 -36.55
CA HIS A 593 2.88 27.81 -36.02
C HIS A 593 2.12 26.54 -35.57
N GLN A 594 2.66 25.91 -34.56
CA GLN A 594 2.11 24.68 -33.94
C GLN A 594 2.01 24.84 -32.44
N THR A 595 1.19 24.00 -31.82
CA THR A 595 1.10 23.88 -30.36
C THR A 595 2.23 23.03 -29.78
N VAL A 596 2.38 23.09 -28.48
CA VAL A 596 3.05 22.02 -27.72
C VAL A 596 2.25 20.72 -27.86
N ASP A 597 2.89 19.60 -27.52
CA ASP A 597 2.25 18.28 -27.54
C ASP A 597 1.17 18.19 -26.47
N VAL A 598 0.00 17.71 -26.83
CA VAL A 598 -1.06 17.27 -25.93
C VAL A 598 -0.99 15.75 -25.86
N THR A 599 -0.78 15.19 -24.67
CA THR A 599 -0.50 13.76 -24.52
C THR A 599 -1.56 13.02 -23.71
N GLY A 600 -1.80 11.75 -24.03
CA GLY A 600 -2.60 10.85 -23.20
C GLY A 600 -4.12 11.05 -23.30
N VAL A 601 -4.64 11.55 -24.41
CA VAL A 601 -6.09 11.79 -24.63
C VAL A 601 -6.82 10.45 -24.80
N ARG A 602 -7.72 10.13 -23.87
CA ARG A 602 -8.45 8.85 -23.80
C ARG A 602 -9.97 8.98 -23.90
N GLN A 603 -10.47 10.18 -23.87
CA GLN A 603 -11.90 10.48 -23.90
C GLN A 603 -12.16 11.72 -24.76
N THR A 604 -13.41 11.98 -25.07
CA THR A 604 -13.80 13.25 -25.72
C THR A 604 -13.26 14.41 -24.91
N ALA A 605 -12.57 15.35 -25.57
CA ALA A 605 -11.83 16.41 -24.89
C ALA A 605 -11.88 17.72 -25.68
N PHE A 606 -11.82 18.82 -24.94
CA PHE A 606 -11.86 20.19 -25.45
C PHE A 606 -10.58 20.95 -25.12
N PHE A 607 -10.01 21.61 -26.14
CA PHE A 607 -8.75 22.34 -26.01
C PHE A 607 -8.88 23.78 -26.51
N GLU A 608 -8.10 24.68 -25.95
CA GLU A 608 -7.99 26.05 -26.33
C GLU A 608 -6.52 26.43 -26.55
N VAL A 609 -6.22 27.06 -27.68
CA VAL A 609 -4.89 27.60 -27.96
C VAL A 609 -4.71 28.91 -27.20
N THR A 610 -3.60 29.02 -26.47
CA THR A 610 -3.25 30.20 -25.68
C THR A 610 -2.00 30.88 -26.25
N THR A 611 -1.34 31.74 -25.49
CA THR A 611 -0.25 32.59 -25.96
C THR A 611 0.95 31.81 -26.54
N GLN A 612 1.59 32.39 -27.57
CA GLN A 612 2.80 31.86 -28.19
C GLN A 612 4.06 32.40 -27.49
N THR A 613 4.98 31.48 -27.12
CA THR A 613 6.37 31.85 -26.77
C THR A 613 7.36 31.30 -27.81
N ASN A 614 7.48 30.02 -28.02
CA ASN A 614 8.14 29.34 -29.16
C ASN A 614 7.15 28.50 -29.94
N LYS A 615 6.25 27.82 -29.19
CA LYS A 615 5.07 27.11 -29.68
C LYS A 615 3.86 27.65 -28.92
N TYR A 616 2.69 27.57 -29.53
CA TYR A 616 1.46 27.88 -28.81
C TYR A 616 1.26 26.94 -27.65
N GLN A 617 0.78 27.44 -26.51
CA GLN A 617 0.38 26.61 -25.40
C GLN A 617 -1.05 26.14 -25.62
N VAL A 618 -1.39 25.01 -25.00
CA VAL A 618 -2.73 24.42 -25.03
C VAL A 618 -3.26 24.34 -23.62
N ARG A 619 -4.48 24.81 -23.43
CA ARG A 619 -5.24 24.62 -22.20
C ARG A 619 -6.31 23.59 -22.44
N ASP A 620 -6.39 22.60 -21.56
CA ASP A 620 -7.53 21.68 -21.48
C ASP A 620 -8.72 22.42 -20.85
N VAL A 621 -9.83 22.43 -21.56
CA VAL A 621 -11.09 23.07 -21.16
C VAL A 621 -12.25 22.06 -21.17
N THR A 622 -11.93 20.77 -21.09
CA THR A 622 -12.89 19.67 -21.14
C THR A 622 -13.96 19.81 -20.07
N ASP A 623 -13.58 20.04 -18.81
CA ASP A 623 -14.53 20.18 -17.70
C ASP A 623 -15.50 21.36 -17.88
N THR A 624 -15.11 22.36 -18.70
CA THR A 624 -15.95 23.51 -18.98
C THR A 624 -17.02 23.22 -20.04
N TYR A 625 -16.66 22.43 -21.08
CA TYR A 625 -17.52 22.29 -22.26
C TYR A 625 -18.13 20.90 -22.42
N LEU A 626 -17.55 19.85 -21.82
CA LEU A 626 -18.09 18.49 -21.87
C LEU A 626 -19.54 18.41 -21.40
N PRO A 627 -19.98 19.09 -20.31
CA PRO A 627 -21.37 19.08 -19.88
C PRO A 627 -22.37 19.57 -20.93
N TYR A 628 -21.93 20.48 -21.83
CA TYR A 628 -22.78 20.98 -22.89
C TYR A 628 -22.94 20.02 -24.09
N LEU A 629 -22.20 18.89 -24.12
CA LEU A 629 -22.46 17.84 -25.11
C LEU A 629 -23.63 16.93 -24.71
N ASP A 630 -23.83 16.73 -23.41
CA ASP A 630 -24.95 15.92 -22.89
C ASP A 630 -26.26 16.71 -22.91
N ASP A 631 -26.18 18.05 -23.04
CA ASP A 631 -27.31 18.98 -23.09
C ASP A 631 -27.71 19.32 -24.54
N GLN A 632 -27.19 18.57 -25.52
CA GLN A 632 -27.56 18.78 -26.92
C GLN A 632 -28.87 18.03 -27.21
N THR A 633 -29.95 18.67 -26.91
CA THR A 633 -31.19 18.42 -27.66
C THR A 633 -30.90 18.63 -29.15
N GLU A 634 -31.19 17.63 -29.96
CA GLU A 634 -31.05 17.74 -31.42
C GLU A 634 -31.99 18.86 -31.87
N PRO A 635 -31.49 19.93 -32.57
CA PRO A 635 -32.36 21.00 -33.03
C PRO A 635 -33.51 20.42 -33.81
N GLY A 636 -34.74 20.63 -33.30
CA GLY A 636 -35.94 20.06 -33.86
C GLY A 636 -36.55 18.88 -33.08
N ASP A 637 -35.84 18.30 -32.10
CA ASP A 637 -36.39 17.34 -31.12
C ASP A 637 -37.10 18.12 -30.01
N VAL A 638 -38.19 18.73 -30.38
CA VAL A 638 -38.92 19.71 -29.55
C VAL A 638 -39.58 19.05 -28.36
N ASN A 639 -40.01 17.78 -28.48
CA ASN A 639 -40.67 17.03 -27.42
C ASN A 639 -39.70 16.22 -26.55
N GLY A 640 -38.36 16.21 -26.87
CA GLY A 640 -37.32 15.54 -26.11
C GLY A 640 -37.40 14.00 -26.15
N ASP A 641 -38.03 13.40 -27.18
CA ASP A 641 -38.13 11.94 -27.28
C ASP A 641 -36.97 11.25 -27.98
N GLY A 642 -35.95 12.02 -28.42
CA GLY A 642 -34.74 11.56 -29.09
C GLY A 642 -34.89 11.36 -30.59
N ALA A 643 -35.98 11.85 -31.23
CA ALA A 643 -36.21 11.68 -32.65
C ALA A 643 -36.90 12.90 -33.28
N VAL A 644 -36.24 13.60 -34.17
CA VAL A 644 -36.85 14.73 -34.91
C VAL A 644 -37.86 14.20 -35.92
N ASN A 645 -39.16 14.45 -35.69
CA ASN A 645 -40.26 13.93 -36.48
C ASN A 645 -41.51 14.82 -36.40
N ILE A 646 -42.62 14.36 -36.95
CA ILE A 646 -43.88 15.15 -36.98
C ILE A 646 -44.48 15.39 -35.57
N ALA A 647 -44.11 14.60 -34.56
CA ALA A 647 -44.58 14.82 -33.19
C ALA A 647 -44.01 16.12 -32.62
N ASP A 648 -42.74 16.48 -33.01
CA ASP A 648 -42.08 17.72 -32.59
C ASP A 648 -42.74 18.95 -33.18
N VAL A 649 -43.17 18.88 -34.45
CA VAL A 649 -43.95 19.94 -35.07
C VAL A 649 -45.26 20.13 -34.30
N THR A 650 -45.90 19.04 -33.87
CA THR A 650 -47.11 19.10 -33.08
C THR A 650 -46.87 19.72 -31.70
N ALA A 651 -45.83 19.31 -31.00
CA ALA A 651 -45.44 19.86 -29.70
C ALA A 651 -45.15 21.36 -29.77
N LEU A 652 -44.40 21.78 -30.80
CA LEU A 652 -44.11 23.20 -31.02
C LEU A 652 -45.38 24.04 -31.33
N ILE A 653 -46.30 23.50 -32.13
CA ILE A 653 -47.57 24.15 -32.42
C ILE A 653 -48.42 24.26 -31.16
N ASP A 654 -48.53 23.19 -30.38
CA ASP A 654 -49.25 23.16 -29.11
C ASP A 654 -48.71 24.19 -28.11
N TYR A 655 -47.39 24.32 -28.03
CA TYR A 655 -46.75 25.37 -27.25
C TYR A 655 -47.10 26.78 -27.74
N LEU A 656 -47.00 27.02 -29.06
CA LEU A 656 -47.35 28.32 -29.64
C LEU A 656 -48.82 28.73 -29.45
N LEU A 657 -49.71 27.73 -29.27
CA LEU A 657 -51.12 27.96 -29.01
C LEU A 657 -51.47 28.12 -27.54
N SER A 658 -50.76 27.39 -26.66
CA SER A 658 -51.08 27.32 -25.22
C SER A 658 -50.19 28.23 -24.37
N GLY A 659 -48.92 28.46 -24.79
CA GLY A 659 -47.87 29.08 -23.97
C GLY A 659 -47.34 28.19 -22.86
N ASP A 660 -47.61 26.88 -22.89
CA ASP A 660 -47.20 25.93 -21.87
C ASP A 660 -45.76 25.40 -22.15
N ALA A 661 -44.79 25.94 -21.45
CA ALA A 661 -43.36 25.60 -21.61
C ALA A 661 -43.03 24.16 -21.14
N GLU A 662 -43.92 23.44 -20.43
CA GLU A 662 -43.71 22.05 -20.08
C GLU A 662 -43.90 21.09 -21.28
N LEU A 663 -44.38 21.59 -22.41
CA LEU A 663 -44.61 20.81 -23.62
C LEU A 663 -43.41 20.71 -24.54
N ILE A 664 -42.36 21.56 -24.34
CA ILE A 664 -41.26 21.67 -25.27
C ILE A 664 -39.91 21.81 -24.56
N ASP A 665 -38.86 21.37 -25.24
CA ASP A 665 -37.50 21.81 -24.99
C ASP A 665 -37.26 23.13 -25.74
N GLU A 666 -37.12 24.24 -24.99
CA GLU A 666 -36.94 25.59 -25.57
C GLU A 666 -35.68 25.71 -26.43
N ALA A 667 -34.61 24.95 -26.09
CA ALA A 667 -33.35 24.99 -26.83
C ALA A 667 -33.47 24.22 -28.16
N ALA A 668 -34.27 23.17 -28.24
CA ALA A 668 -34.57 22.42 -29.47
C ALA A 668 -35.59 23.10 -30.33
N ALA A 669 -36.43 23.91 -29.73
CA ALA A 669 -37.56 24.58 -30.38
C ALA A 669 -37.20 25.80 -31.22
N ASP A 670 -36.05 26.49 -30.96
CA ASP A 670 -35.49 27.53 -31.80
C ASP A 670 -34.71 26.88 -32.98
N VAL A 671 -35.48 26.34 -33.92
CA VAL A 671 -34.97 25.55 -35.05
C VAL A 671 -34.19 26.42 -36.08
N ASN A 672 -34.60 27.68 -36.22
CA ASN A 672 -33.97 28.60 -37.15
C ASN A 672 -32.80 29.40 -36.56
N GLY A 673 -32.57 29.32 -35.21
CA GLY A 673 -31.47 29.96 -34.51
C GLY A 673 -31.57 31.46 -34.34
N ASP A 674 -32.81 32.01 -34.39
CA ASP A 674 -33.02 33.46 -34.29
C ASP A 674 -33.29 33.95 -32.85
N THR A 675 -33.22 33.05 -31.88
CA THR A 675 -33.48 33.25 -30.44
C THR A 675 -34.94 33.50 -30.05
N LEU A 676 -35.87 33.34 -30.98
CA LEU A 676 -37.33 33.54 -30.75
C LEU A 676 -38.06 32.27 -31.13
N ILE A 677 -38.77 31.64 -30.21
CA ILE A 677 -39.59 30.48 -30.51
C ILE A 677 -40.96 31.01 -31.05
N ASN A 678 -41.17 30.81 -32.34
CA ASN A 678 -42.39 31.32 -33.04
C ASN A 678 -42.74 30.43 -34.24
N ILE A 679 -43.70 30.87 -35.03
CA ILE A 679 -44.19 30.12 -36.20
C ILE A 679 -43.12 29.88 -37.29
N ALA A 680 -42.06 30.68 -37.29
CA ALA A 680 -40.94 30.49 -38.23
C ALA A 680 -40.15 29.22 -37.90
N ASP A 681 -40.05 28.85 -36.63
CA ASP A 681 -39.41 27.61 -36.18
C ASP A 681 -40.21 26.40 -36.59
N ALA A 682 -41.54 26.47 -36.47
CA ALA A 682 -42.40 25.38 -36.94
C ALA A 682 -42.27 25.20 -38.47
N ALA A 683 -42.09 26.30 -39.23
CA ALA A 683 -41.85 26.22 -40.68
C ALA A 683 -40.45 25.62 -40.94
N ALA A 684 -39.42 26.09 -40.22
CA ALA A 684 -38.05 25.55 -40.33
C ALA A 684 -37.95 24.07 -39.99
N LEU A 685 -38.69 23.61 -38.95
CA LEU A 685 -38.79 22.20 -38.56
C LEU A 685 -39.46 21.36 -39.64
N ILE A 686 -40.52 21.88 -40.26
CA ILE A 686 -41.19 21.20 -41.38
C ILE A 686 -40.26 21.11 -42.58
N ASP A 687 -39.50 22.18 -42.92
CA ASP A 687 -38.51 22.15 -43.97
C ASP A 687 -37.37 21.17 -43.70
N LEU A 688 -36.91 21.11 -42.46
CA LEU A 688 -35.94 20.10 -42.00
C LEU A 688 -36.43 18.66 -42.21
N LEU A 689 -37.66 18.39 -41.88
CA LEU A 689 -38.27 17.05 -42.04
C LEU A 689 -38.54 16.70 -43.52
N LEU A 690 -38.76 17.68 -44.37
CA LEU A 690 -38.99 17.48 -45.81
C LEU A 690 -37.66 17.37 -46.58
N GLY A 691 -36.53 17.69 -45.94
CA GLY A 691 -35.20 17.62 -46.55
C GLY A 691 -34.98 18.72 -47.60
N SER A 692 -35.65 19.84 -47.45
CA SER A 692 -35.62 21.00 -48.37
C SER A 692 -34.63 22.09 -47.94
#